data_1272d124f9833e399c2920fc86c59052
#
_entry.id   1272d124f9833e399c2920fc86c59052
#
_cell.length_a   1.000
_cell.length_b   1.000
_cell.length_c   1.000
_cell.angle_alpha   90.00
_cell.angle_beta   90.00
_cell.angle_gamma   90.00
#
_symmetry.space_group_name_H-M   'P 1'
#
loop_
_entity.id
_entity.type
_entity.pdbx_description
1 polymer ?
#
loop_
_entity_poly.entity_id
_entity_poly.type
_entity_poly.pdbx_seq_one_letter_code
_entity_poly.pdbx_strand_id
1 'polypeptide(L)'
;MNAGVGRPLFHTAIAIRAGAAISAAMSQPQSPDRFNEDKATYTVTGSQPDIDAGVEAIRTTLKTLPTRPGVYRMQDARGDVLYVGKARALKNRVANYTQVDRLPNRLRRMVAQTRSMTIVTTNSEAEALLLEAQLIKRYRPPYNVLLRDDKSFPFILLREDHAFPRVQKHRGARKYKGRYYGPFASAGSVTRTINALQKLFLLRSCTDNFFANRSRPCLLYQIKRCSAPCVDRIDTAGYAELVQDAQDFLGGKSTAVQQKLGAAMEAAAEALDFEQAAMIRDRLKALTFIQGSQAINAEGLGDADIFALAEKGGSMCIQAFFIRGGQNWGHRSFFPVHTNDVATEEVLESFMAQFYEEVPPPKLILTDREPAECELMALALSERLGGKVRIEVPRRGERTRLIKQAQRNAVEALDRRLAETTTQAKILDEMVEAFGLDGVPDRIEIYDNSHIQGAHALGAMVVAGPEGFRKNAYRKFNMKNPEISNDDFAMMREMFERRFGRAAREDPDRDGGEWPDLVLIDGGKGQLSAARAMLEDMGIEDVCMIGIAKGPHHGRDGREVFHLMDGREVSFPINHPLLFYMQRLRDEAHRFAIGAHRAKRSKAITVSSLDEVPGIGPARKKALLMHFGTARAVRDAALEDLQRAPGVSKAVAQQVYDYFHG
;
A
#
# COMPACT_ATOMS: atom_id res chain seq x y z
N MET A 1 -43.37 -39.32 -47.18
CA MET A 1 -42.64 -40.44 -47.84
C MET A 1 -41.41 -40.58 -47.00
N ASN A 2 -41.48 -41.52 -46.14
CA ASN A 2 -40.66 -42.75 -45.93
C ASN A 2 -39.25 -42.44 -45.54
N ALA A 3 -38.96 -42.72 -44.35
CA ALA A 3 -38.54 -43.95 -43.62
C ALA A 3 -37.03 -43.94 -43.48
N GLY A 4 -36.37 -44.26 -42.45
CA GLY A 4 -36.67 -44.98 -41.26
C GLY A 4 -35.33 -45.56 -40.69
N VAL A 5 -35.28 -45.73 -39.40
CA VAL A 5 -34.71 -46.90 -38.70
C VAL A 5 -33.19 -47.11 -38.82
N GLY A 6 -32.38 -47.27 -37.77
CA GLY A 6 -32.54 -47.92 -36.48
C GLY A 6 -31.23 -47.95 -35.72
N ARG A 7 -31.36 -47.96 -34.42
CA ARG A 7 -30.33 -48.44 -33.44
C ARG A 7 -30.24 -49.98 -33.51
N PRO A 8 -29.15 -50.64 -33.04
CA PRO A 8 -29.21 -51.04 -31.64
C PRO A 8 -27.88 -51.08 -30.85
N LEU A 9 -28.07 -51.06 -29.55
CA LEU A 9 -27.20 -51.47 -28.44
C LEU A 9 -26.65 -52.90 -28.58
N PHE A 10 -25.45 -53.16 -28.06
CA PHE A 10 -25.15 -54.42 -27.39
C PHE A 10 -24.10 -54.22 -26.28
N HIS A 11 -24.56 -54.52 -25.06
CA HIS A 11 -23.75 -54.96 -23.92
C HIS A 11 -23.15 -56.32 -24.19
N THR A 12 -21.93 -56.59 -23.72
CA THR A 12 -21.60 -57.92 -23.15
C THR A 12 -20.39 -57.83 -22.20
N ALA A 13 -20.62 -58.17 -20.94
CA ALA A 13 -19.63 -58.55 -19.95
C ALA A 13 -19.39 -60.08 -20.03
N ILE A 14 -18.18 -60.55 -19.84
CA ILE A 14 -17.82 -61.94 -19.45
C ILE A 14 -16.42 -61.88 -18.83
N ALA A 15 -16.20 -61.99 -17.60
CA ALA A 15 -16.03 -63.07 -16.62
C ALA A 15 -14.88 -64.04 -16.90
N ILE A 16 -13.84 -63.95 -16.04
CA ILE A 16 -13.03 -64.94 -15.34
C ILE A 16 -12.85 -66.32 -15.99
N ARG A 17 -11.59 -66.76 -16.16
CA ARG A 17 -11.11 -68.10 -15.77
C ARG A 17 -9.60 -68.16 -15.54
N ALA A 18 -9.21 -68.76 -14.40
CA ALA A 18 -7.91 -69.12 -13.97
C ALA A 18 -7.37 -70.36 -14.74
N GLY A 19 -6.07 -70.51 -14.82
CA GLY A 19 -5.45 -71.79 -15.20
C GLY A 19 -3.97 -71.77 -15.50
N ALA A 20 -3.18 -72.28 -14.56
CA ALA A 20 -1.99 -73.10 -14.68
C ALA A 20 -0.63 -72.57 -15.18
N ALA A 21 0.27 -72.63 -14.30
CA ALA A 21 1.70 -72.65 -14.29
C ALA A 21 2.44 -73.17 -15.55
N ILE A 22 3.44 -72.39 -16.01
CA ILE A 22 4.67 -72.96 -16.60
C ILE A 22 5.86 -72.19 -16.00
N SER A 23 6.72 -72.96 -15.29
CA SER A 23 8.02 -72.57 -14.75
C SER A 23 8.98 -72.29 -15.90
N ALA A 24 9.55 -71.11 -15.91
CA ALA A 24 10.81 -70.86 -16.59
C ALA A 24 11.62 -69.86 -15.75
N ALA A 25 12.76 -70.33 -15.26
CA ALA A 25 13.75 -69.54 -14.56
C ALA A 25 14.24 -68.40 -15.42
N MET A 26 13.92 -67.17 -15.04
CA MET A 26 14.65 -65.97 -15.46
C MET A 26 15.08 -65.20 -14.23
N SER A 27 16.38 -65.00 -14.15
CA SER A 27 17.14 -64.26 -13.16
C SER A 27 16.38 -62.98 -12.70
N GLN A 28 16.16 -62.87 -11.41
CA GLN A 28 15.72 -61.63 -10.78
C GLN A 28 16.80 -60.57 -11.02
N PRO A 29 16.46 -59.33 -11.46
CA PRO A 29 17.37 -58.22 -11.32
C PRO A 29 17.49 -57.95 -9.81
N GLN A 30 18.73 -57.89 -9.34
CA GLN A 30 19.09 -57.48 -7.99
C GLN A 30 18.45 -56.11 -7.72
N SER A 31 17.68 -56.00 -6.65
CA SER A 31 17.24 -54.75 -6.08
C SER A 31 18.45 -53.84 -5.91
N PRO A 32 18.35 -52.57 -6.29
CA PRO A 32 19.40 -51.62 -5.94
C PRO A 32 19.47 -51.55 -4.41
N ASP A 33 20.70 -51.54 -3.93
CA ASP A 33 21.10 -51.51 -2.54
C ASP A 33 20.17 -50.61 -1.72
N ARG A 34 19.72 -51.13 -0.59
CA ARG A 34 19.13 -50.34 0.49
C ARG A 34 20.07 -49.17 0.73
N PHE A 35 19.60 -47.97 0.39
CA PHE A 35 20.17 -46.76 0.97
C PHE A 35 20.18 -46.96 2.48
N ASN A 36 21.35 -47.02 3.05
CA ASN A 36 21.58 -46.91 4.46
C ASN A 36 21.07 -45.52 4.82
N GLU A 37 19.87 -45.46 5.40
CA GLU A 37 19.42 -44.31 6.14
C GLU A 37 20.32 -44.17 7.37
N ASP A 38 21.55 -43.70 7.17
CA ASP A 38 22.23 -42.98 8.21
C ASP A 38 21.31 -41.83 8.57
N LYS A 39 20.67 -41.96 9.71
CA LYS A 39 19.88 -40.91 10.35
C LYS A 39 20.79 -39.69 10.48
N ALA A 40 20.82 -38.85 9.46
CA ALA A 40 21.24 -37.49 9.60
C ALA A 40 20.20 -36.87 10.57
N THR A 41 20.59 -36.76 11.81
CA THR A 41 19.86 -36.07 12.84
C THR A 41 19.91 -34.60 12.45
N TYR A 42 18.95 -34.17 11.63
CA TYR A 42 18.70 -32.77 11.44
C TYR A 42 18.23 -32.23 12.78
N THR A 43 19.11 -31.56 13.47
CA THR A 43 18.74 -30.74 14.62
C THR A 43 17.99 -29.54 14.04
N VAL A 44 16.66 -29.70 13.85
CA VAL A 44 15.76 -28.59 13.63
C VAL A 44 15.81 -27.78 14.91
N THR A 45 16.56 -26.69 14.92
CA THR A 45 16.64 -25.71 16.01
C THR A 45 15.37 -24.84 16.10
N GLY A 46 14.23 -25.36 15.65
CA GLY A 46 12.89 -24.88 15.96
C GLY A 46 12.18 -25.97 16.73
N SER A 47 11.69 -25.71 17.93
CA SER A 47 10.88 -26.69 18.65
C SER A 47 9.71 -27.11 17.77
N GLN A 48 9.62 -28.41 17.43
CA GLN A 48 8.48 -28.93 16.69
C GLN A 48 7.19 -28.56 17.41
N PRO A 49 6.08 -28.29 16.67
CA PRO A 49 4.79 -28.02 17.28
C PRO A 49 4.39 -29.20 18.20
N ASP A 50 4.32 -28.94 19.49
CA ASP A 50 3.96 -29.91 20.53
C ASP A 50 2.78 -29.34 21.32
N ILE A 51 1.63 -30.01 21.21
CA ILE A 51 0.38 -29.59 21.82
C ILE A 51 0.43 -29.67 23.34
N ASP A 52 1.08 -30.71 23.88
CA ASP A 52 1.18 -30.93 25.32
C ASP A 52 2.09 -29.89 25.96
N ALA A 53 3.22 -29.61 25.36
CA ALA A 53 4.10 -28.52 25.81
C ALA A 53 3.39 -27.15 25.76
N GLY A 54 2.58 -26.88 24.70
CA GLY A 54 1.79 -25.66 24.61
C GLY A 54 0.72 -25.58 25.72
N VAL A 55 0.00 -26.63 25.96
CA VAL A 55 -0.99 -26.69 27.04
C VAL A 55 -0.35 -26.52 28.42
N GLU A 56 0.83 -27.07 28.66
CA GLU A 56 1.53 -26.92 29.95
C GLU A 56 2.03 -25.49 30.16
N ALA A 57 2.53 -24.82 29.11
CA ALA A 57 2.89 -23.40 29.16
C ALA A 57 1.67 -22.53 29.55
N ILE A 58 0.50 -22.82 28.96
CA ILE A 58 -0.76 -22.14 29.30
C ILE A 58 -1.19 -22.45 30.74
N ARG A 59 -1.15 -23.72 31.20
CA ARG A 59 -1.49 -24.14 32.57
C ARG A 59 -0.59 -23.45 33.60
N THR A 60 0.68 -23.33 33.30
CA THR A 60 1.62 -22.65 34.21
C THR A 60 1.24 -21.20 34.39
N THR A 61 0.89 -20.50 33.31
CA THR A 61 0.44 -19.11 33.36
C THR A 61 -0.89 -18.96 34.07
N LEU A 62 -1.83 -19.93 33.91
CA LEU A 62 -3.14 -19.92 34.55
C LEU A 62 -3.09 -19.87 36.10
N LYS A 63 -2.03 -20.41 36.72
CA LYS A 63 -1.85 -20.40 38.18
C LYS A 63 -1.76 -18.99 38.76
N THR A 64 -1.26 -18.05 37.98
CA THR A 64 -1.01 -16.66 38.42
C THR A 64 -1.98 -15.65 37.80
N LEU A 65 -2.90 -16.08 36.93
CA LEU A 65 -3.81 -15.20 36.20
C LEU A 65 -4.91 -14.62 37.11
N PRO A 66 -5.08 -13.26 37.04
CA PRO A 66 -6.22 -12.61 37.70
C PRO A 66 -7.52 -12.82 36.93
N THR A 67 -8.66 -12.66 37.61
CA THR A 67 -10.01 -12.63 37.01
C THR A 67 -10.42 -11.22 36.53
N ARG A 68 -9.45 -10.38 36.18
CA ARG A 68 -9.68 -9.01 35.69
C ARG A 68 -9.73 -8.97 34.15
N PRO A 69 -10.31 -7.89 33.57
CA PRO A 69 -10.18 -7.65 32.14
C PRO A 69 -8.73 -7.45 31.74
N GLY A 70 -8.41 -7.79 30.48
CA GLY A 70 -7.07 -7.56 29.97
C GLY A 70 -6.82 -8.26 28.64
N VAL A 71 -5.58 -8.17 28.21
CA VAL A 71 -5.08 -8.73 26.95
C VAL A 71 -3.96 -9.73 27.26
N TYR A 72 -3.97 -10.85 26.55
CA TYR A 72 -2.93 -11.87 26.60
C TYR A 72 -2.29 -12.06 25.24
N ARG A 73 -1.00 -12.38 25.23
CA ARG A 73 -0.22 -12.71 24.04
C ARG A 73 0.35 -14.09 24.19
N MET A 74 0.13 -14.95 23.19
CA MET A 74 0.80 -16.25 23.08
C MET A 74 2.05 -16.10 22.22
N GLN A 75 3.15 -16.68 22.65
CA GLN A 75 4.47 -16.52 22.04
C GLN A 75 5.11 -17.89 21.83
N ASP A 76 5.88 -18.02 20.77
CA ASP A 76 6.67 -19.21 20.45
C ASP A 76 7.96 -19.29 21.30
N ALA A 77 8.83 -20.25 20.97
CA ALA A 77 10.10 -20.46 21.65
C ALA A 77 11.12 -19.31 21.42
N ARG A 78 10.95 -18.54 20.36
CA ARG A 78 11.80 -17.38 20.04
C ARG A 78 11.27 -16.09 20.67
N GLY A 79 10.07 -16.13 21.26
CA GLY A 79 9.40 -14.96 21.82
C GLY A 79 8.54 -14.19 20.79
N ASP A 80 8.39 -14.73 19.57
CA ASP A 80 7.55 -14.13 18.56
C ASP A 80 6.06 -14.30 18.92
N VAL A 81 5.27 -13.24 18.69
CA VAL A 81 3.86 -13.23 19.06
C VAL A 81 3.05 -13.99 18.03
N LEU A 82 2.46 -15.12 18.45
CA LEU A 82 1.59 -15.97 17.64
C LEU A 82 0.16 -15.46 17.60
N TYR A 83 -0.35 -14.99 18.74
CA TYR A 83 -1.74 -14.56 18.90
C TYR A 83 -1.86 -13.52 20.01
N VAL A 84 -2.77 -12.58 19.81
CA VAL A 84 -3.22 -11.60 20.80
C VAL A 84 -4.72 -11.79 21.00
N GLY A 85 -5.18 -11.81 22.24
CA GLY A 85 -6.61 -11.90 22.54
C GLY A 85 -6.99 -11.11 23.77
N LYS A 86 -8.20 -10.54 23.74
CA LYS A 86 -8.83 -9.87 24.88
C LYS A 86 -9.62 -10.83 25.76
N ALA A 87 -9.87 -10.44 26.98
CA ALA A 87 -10.75 -11.15 27.89
C ALA A 87 -11.41 -10.20 28.89
N ARG A 88 -12.69 -10.43 29.17
CA ARG A 88 -13.39 -9.85 30.31
C ARG A 88 -12.87 -10.42 31.64
N ALA A 89 -12.53 -11.70 31.63
CA ALA A 89 -11.92 -12.41 32.74
C ALA A 89 -10.78 -13.28 32.19
N LEU A 90 -9.55 -12.80 32.32
CA LEU A 90 -8.35 -13.43 31.75
C LEU A 90 -8.25 -14.93 32.11
N LYS A 91 -8.44 -15.28 33.37
CA LYS A 91 -8.34 -16.66 33.83
C LYS A 91 -9.32 -17.60 33.12
N ASN A 92 -10.57 -17.18 32.95
CA ASN A 92 -11.61 -18.01 32.32
C ASN A 92 -11.36 -18.18 30.83
N ARG A 93 -10.97 -17.08 30.14
CA ARG A 93 -10.70 -17.08 28.69
C ARG A 93 -9.50 -17.95 28.35
N VAL A 94 -8.42 -17.81 29.11
CA VAL A 94 -7.17 -18.54 28.86
C VAL A 94 -7.34 -20.04 29.19
N ALA A 95 -8.15 -20.38 30.20
CA ALA A 95 -8.46 -21.77 30.52
C ALA A 95 -9.11 -22.54 29.34
N ASN A 96 -9.87 -21.87 28.48
CA ASN A 96 -10.49 -22.52 27.32
C ASN A 96 -9.47 -23.14 26.36
N TYR A 97 -8.26 -22.57 26.26
CA TYR A 97 -7.21 -23.10 25.40
C TYR A 97 -6.59 -24.41 25.89
N THR A 98 -6.82 -24.79 27.15
CA THR A 98 -6.40 -26.12 27.68
C THR A 98 -7.35 -27.25 27.29
N GLN A 99 -8.54 -26.91 26.74
CA GLN A 99 -9.54 -27.88 26.27
C GLN A 99 -9.35 -28.09 24.75
N VAL A 100 -8.25 -28.72 24.36
CA VAL A 100 -7.79 -28.83 22.97
C VAL A 100 -8.84 -29.41 22.02
N ASP A 101 -9.62 -30.38 22.47
CA ASP A 101 -10.63 -31.06 21.63
C ASP A 101 -11.76 -30.15 21.17
N ARG A 102 -12.00 -29.06 21.89
CA ARG A 102 -13.02 -28.06 21.56
C ARG A 102 -12.52 -26.92 20.69
N LEU A 103 -11.21 -26.87 20.44
CA LEU A 103 -10.61 -25.77 19.67
C LEU A 103 -10.70 -26.04 18.16
N PRO A 104 -10.99 -25.01 17.34
CA PRO A 104 -10.79 -25.08 15.89
C PRO A 104 -9.34 -25.42 15.54
N ASN A 105 -9.12 -26.04 14.37
CA ASN A 105 -7.80 -26.48 13.93
C ASN A 105 -6.75 -25.36 13.94
N ARG A 106 -7.13 -24.15 13.59
CA ARG A 106 -6.27 -22.96 13.63
C ARG A 106 -5.74 -22.71 15.06
N LEU A 107 -6.61 -22.72 16.04
CA LEU A 107 -6.24 -22.50 17.45
C LEU A 107 -5.48 -23.68 18.06
N ARG A 108 -5.75 -24.91 17.62
CA ARG A 108 -4.93 -26.08 18.01
C ARG A 108 -3.48 -25.92 17.55
N ARG A 109 -3.27 -25.50 16.29
CA ARG A 109 -1.92 -25.22 15.77
C ARG A 109 -1.22 -24.10 16.53
N MET A 110 -1.95 -23.05 16.89
CA MET A 110 -1.43 -21.96 17.72
C MET A 110 -0.99 -22.46 19.09
N VAL A 111 -1.83 -23.25 19.79
CA VAL A 111 -1.49 -23.82 21.10
C VAL A 111 -0.26 -24.72 20.99
N ALA A 112 -0.17 -25.56 19.96
CA ALA A 112 0.98 -26.44 19.75
C ALA A 112 2.32 -25.69 19.60
N GLN A 113 2.29 -24.45 19.07
CA GLN A 113 3.47 -23.59 18.92
C GLN A 113 3.73 -22.71 20.16
N THR A 114 2.76 -22.53 21.04
CA THR A 114 2.87 -21.66 22.22
C THR A 114 3.89 -22.22 23.21
N ARG A 115 4.82 -21.39 23.68
CA ARG A 115 5.83 -21.73 24.71
C ARG A 115 5.82 -20.77 25.89
N SER A 116 5.27 -19.58 25.72
CA SER A 116 5.11 -18.60 26.79
C SER A 116 3.90 -17.70 26.56
N MET A 117 3.49 -17.00 27.61
CA MET A 117 2.41 -16.02 27.55
C MET A 117 2.80 -14.74 28.27
N THR A 118 2.40 -13.61 27.70
CA THR A 118 2.50 -12.29 28.35
C THR A 118 1.10 -11.75 28.59
N ILE A 119 0.86 -11.20 29.77
CA ILE A 119 -0.45 -10.72 30.22
C ILE A 119 -0.38 -9.22 30.52
N VAL A 120 -1.40 -8.48 30.11
CA VAL A 120 -1.59 -7.06 30.46
C VAL A 120 -3.01 -6.91 30.99
N THR A 121 -3.16 -6.52 32.25
CA THR A 121 -4.47 -6.21 32.85
C THR A 121 -4.90 -4.80 32.47
N THR A 122 -6.20 -4.62 32.26
CA THR A 122 -6.83 -3.33 31.95
C THR A 122 -7.88 -2.98 33.00
N ASN A 123 -8.32 -1.71 33.01
CA ASN A 123 -9.36 -1.26 33.94
C ASN A 123 -10.76 -1.61 33.46
N SER A 124 -10.96 -1.69 32.14
CA SER A 124 -12.23 -2.04 31.52
C SER A 124 -12.05 -3.02 30.37
N GLU A 125 -13.12 -3.66 29.96
CA GLU A 125 -13.18 -4.53 28.78
C GLU A 125 -13.03 -3.72 27.48
N ALA A 126 -13.55 -2.50 27.45
CA ALA A 126 -13.37 -1.56 26.35
C ALA A 126 -11.89 -1.19 26.14
N GLU A 127 -11.17 -0.94 27.24
CA GLU A 127 -9.72 -0.71 27.19
C GLU A 127 -8.98 -1.96 26.68
N ALA A 128 -9.41 -3.17 27.08
CA ALA A 128 -8.84 -4.42 26.58
C ALA A 128 -9.04 -4.57 25.06
N LEU A 129 -10.21 -4.25 24.52
CA LEU A 129 -10.50 -4.29 23.08
C LEU A 129 -9.59 -3.34 22.29
N LEU A 130 -9.44 -2.11 22.76
CA LEU A 130 -8.57 -1.13 22.10
C LEU A 130 -7.10 -1.54 22.16
N LEU A 131 -6.64 -2.06 23.29
CA LEU A 131 -5.27 -2.55 23.47
C LEU A 131 -5.00 -3.78 22.59
N GLU A 132 -5.94 -4.71 22.50
CA GLU A 132 -5.86 -5.88 21.60
C GLU A 132 -5.61 -5.42 20.15
N ALA A 133 -6.44 -4.49 19.63
CA ALA A 133 -6.30 -3.96 18.27
C ALA A 133 -4.93 -3.31 18.03
N GLN A 134 -4.42 -2.54 18.99
CA GLN A 134 -3.09 -1.93 18.92
C GLN A 134 -1.98 -2.99 18.88
N LEU A 135 -2.07 -4.01 19.71
CA LEU A 135 -1.06 -5.08 19.77
C LEU A 135 -1.10 -5.97 18.53
N ILE A 136 -2.30 -6.29 17.99
CA ILE A 136 -2.45 -7.00 16.71
C ILE A 136 -1.76 -6.22 15.59
N LYS A 137 -2.00 -4.93 15.51
CA LYS A 137 -1.38 -4.07 14.50
C LYS A 137 0.14 -3.99 14.64
N ARG A 138 0.63 -3.89 15.89
CA ARG A 138 2.06 -3.80 16.20
C ARG A 138 2.81 -5.07 15.87
N TYR A 139 2.28 -6.23 16.29
CA TYR A 139 2.98 -7.52 16.20
C TYR A 139 2.59 -8.33 14.97
N ARG A 140 1.46 -8.04 14.33
CA ARG A 140 0.94 -8.76 13.15
C ARG A 140 0.94 -10.27 13.32
N PRO A 141 0.34 -10.80 14.39
CA PRO A 141 0.46 -12.22 14.73
C PRO A 141 -0.24 -13.11 13.68
N PRO A 142 0.35 -14.28 13.36
CA PRO A 142 -0.13 -15.15 12.27
C PRO A 142 -1.50 -15.78 12.54
N TYR A 143 -1.93 -15.81 13.79
CA TYR A 143 -3.21 -16.40 14.18
C TYR A 143 -4.32 -15.38 14.49
N ASN A 144 -4.11 -14.09 14.24
CA ASN A 144 -5.18 -13.09 14.31
C ASN A 144 -5.67 -12.72 12.91
N VAL A 145 -6.92 -12.26 12.84
CA VAL A 145 -7.40 -11.55 11.64
C VAL A 145 -6.62 -10.25 11.50
N LEU A 146 -6.02 -10.01 10.32
CA LEU A 146 -5.20 -8.84 10.07
C LEU A 146 -5.75 -7.99 8.95
N LEU A 147 -5.71 -6.68 9.15
CA LEU A 147 -5.91 -5.68 8.13
C LEU A 147 -4.56 -5.31 7.52
N ARG A 148 -4.19 -5.92 6.37
CA ARG A 148 -2.88 -5.67 5.71
C ARG A 148 -2.71 -4.26 5.13
N ASP A 149 -3.81 -3.57 4.81
CA ASP A 149 -3.77 -2.25 4.18
C ASP A 149 -3.74 -1.13 5.24
N ASP A 150 -2.59 -0.99 5.88
CA ASP A 150 -2.30 -0.04 6.96
C ASP A 150 -1.87 1.35 6.49
N LYS A 151 -2.11 1.69 5.23
CA LYS A 151 -1.83 3.04 4.75
C LYS A 151 -2.76 4.02 5.43
N SER A 152 -2.20 4.95 6.20
CA SER A 152 -2.95 6.02 6.83
C SER A 152 -3.83 6.75 5.81
N PHE A 153 -5.05 7.06 6.22
CA PHE A 153 -6.00 7.77 5.36
C PHE A 153 -5.55 9.20 5.08
N PRO A 154 -5.78 9.70 3.88
CA PRO A 154 -5.57 11.10 3.60
C PRO A 154 -6.75 11.95 4.14
N PHE A 155 -6.41 13.14 4.64
CA PHE A 155 -7.32 14.16 5.14
C PHE A 155 -7.11 15.47 4.39
N ILE A 156 -8.11 16.33 4.40
CA ILE A 156 -7.96 17.76 4.13
C ILE A 156 -7.68 18.43 5.47
N LEU A 157 -6.58 19.15 5.55
CA LEU A 157 -6.25 19.99 6.69
C LEU A 157 -6.43 21.45 6.32
N LEU A 158 -7.27 22.15 7.06
CA LEU A 158 -7.36 23.59 7.07
C LEU A 158 -6.53 24.10 8.26
N ARG A 159 -5.31 24.59 7.98
CA ARG A 159 -4.37 25.06 9.02
C ARG A 159 -4.79 26.42 9.55
N GLU A 160 -4.82 26.56 10.87
CA GLU A 160 -5.26 27.75 11.59
C GLU A 160 -4.11 28.42 12.39
N ASP A 161 -2.86 28.11 12.04
CA ASP A 161 -1.66 28.67 12.67
C ASP A 161 -1.11 29.92 11.96
N HIS A 162 -1.87 30.47 11.03
CA HIS A 162 -1.55 31.71 10.29
C HIS A 162 -2.82 32.57 10.16
N ALA A 163 -2.69 33.90 10.11
CA ALA A 163 -3.80 34.83 9.95
C ALA A 163 -4.67 34.54 8.70
N PHE A 164 -4.04 33.99 7.66
CA PHE A 164 -4.71 33.48 6.46
C PHE A 164 -4.59 31.95 6.44
N PRO A 165 -5.57 31.17 6.94
CA PRO A 165 -5.59 29.73 6.92
C PRO A 165 -5.37 29.15 5.52
N ARG A 166 -4.61 28.04 5.43
CA ARG A 166 -4.38 27.36 4.16
C ARG A 166 -5.01 25.98 4.11
N VAL A 167 -5.51 25.60 2.93
CA VAL A 167 -5.99 24.26 2.67
C VAL A 167 -4.84 23.39 2.14
N GLN A 168 -4.65 22.20 2.73
CA GLN A 168 -3.62 21.25 2.29
C GLN A 168 -4.05 19.81 2.51
N LYS A 169 -3.43 18.91 1.75
CA LYS A 169 -3.52 17.47 1.98
C LYS A 169 -2.65 17.09 3.19
N HIS A 170 -3.22 16.27 4.06
CA HIS A 170 -2.53 15.71 5.22
C HIS A 170 -2.65 14.18 5.24
N ARG A 171 -1.61 13.51 5.74
CA ARG A 171 -1.60 12.07 6.00
C ARG A 171 -0.73 11.79 7.22
N GLY A 172 -1.12 10.82 8.03
CA GLY A 172 -0.42 10.43 9.26
C GLY A 172 -0.87 11.21 10.48
N ALA A 173 -0.02 11.30 11.51
CA ALA A 173 -0.35 11.90 12.80
C ALA A 173 -0.79 13.37 12.69
N ARG A 174 -1.80 13.76 13.46
CA ARG A 174 -2.36 15.12 13.49
C ARG A 174 -1.47 16.07 14.30
N LYS A 175 -0.38 16.54 13.67
CA LYS A 175 0.65 17.37 14.34
C LYS A 175 0.40 18.89 14.23
N TYR A 176 -0.48 19.32 13.33
CA TYR A 176 -0.68 20.74 13.05
C TYR A 176 -1.96 21.25 13.71
N LYS A 177 -1.93 22.50 14.16
CA LYS A 177 -3.12 23.20 14.62
C LYS A 177 -4.05 23.49 13.43
N GLY A 178 -5.32 23.12 13.55
CA GLY A 178 -6.31 23.31 12.50
C GLY A 178 -7.35 22.20 12.48
N ARG A 179 -8.27 22.29 11.52
CA ARG A 179 -9.38 21.34 11.36
C ARG A 179 -9.04 20.29 10.30
N TYR A 180 -9.27 19.03 10.66
CA TYR A 180 -9.03 17.87 9.81
C TYR A 180 -10.36 17.30 9.32
N TYR A 181 -10.53 17.28 8.01
CA TYR A 181 -11.71 16.73 7.35
C TYR A 181 -11.35 15.43 6.63
N GLY A 182 -12.06 14.36 6.91
CA GLY A 182 -11.80 13.01 6.40
C GLY A 182 -12.39 11.94 7.32
N PRO A 183 -12.04 10.67 7.10
CA PRO A 183 -11.07 10.16 6.13
C PRO A 183 -11.56 10.21 4.68
N PHE A 184 -10.67 10.40 3.73
CA PHE A 184 -10.96 10.23 2.31
C PHE A 184 -10.48 8.86 1.83
N ALA A 185 -11.24 8.25 0.93
CA ALA A 185 -10.91 6.93 0.39
C ALA A 185 -9.57 6.90 -0.38
N SER A 186 -9.21 7.98 -1.06
CA SER A 186 -7.98 8.06 -1.86
C SER A 186 -7.33 9.44 -1.84
N ALA A 187 -6.04 9.46 -2.13
CA ALA A 187 -5.28 10.71 -2.30
C ALA A 187 -5.79 11.56 -3.48
N GLY A 188 -6.27 10.91 -4.54
CA GLY A 188 -6.87 11.58 -5.70
C GLY A 188 -8.18 12.29 -5.33
N SER A 189 -8.99 11.69 -4.46
CA SER A 189 -10.23 12.31 -3.97
C SER A 189 -9.93 13.58 -3.20
N VAL A 190 -8.93 13.57 -2.29
CA VAL A 190 -8.48 14.78 -1.58
C VAL A 190 -8.04 15.87 -2.54
N THR A 191 -7.24 15.53 -3.54
CA THR A 191 -6.74 16.53 -4.52
C THR A 191 -7.89 17.13 -5.31
N ARG A 192 -8.86 16.32 -5.76
CA ARG A 192 -10.06 16.82 -6.44
C ARG A 192 -10.87 17.75 -5.55
N THR A 193 -11.10 17.37 -4.29
CA THR A 193 -11.83 18.20 -3.33
C THR A 193 -11.10 19.50 -3.02
N ILE A 194 -9.78 19.49 -2.82
CA ILE A 194 -8.98 20.72 -2.62
C ILE A 194 -9.10 21.65 -3.84
N ASN A 195 -8.98 21.11 -5.05
CA ASN A 195 -9.15 21.89 -6.28
C ASN A 195 -10.56 22.51 -6.38
N ALA A 196 -11.57 21.78 -5.93
CA ALA A 196 -12.94 22.27 -5.86
C ALA A 196 -13.11 23.38 -4.81
N LEU A 197 -12.56 23.19 -3.60
CA LEU A 197 -12.56 24.21 -2.54
C LEU A 197 -11.85 25.50 -2.99
N GLN A 198 -10.75 25.39 -3.73
CA GLN A 198 -10.06 26.55 -4.28
C GLN A 198 -10.91 27.30 -5.30
N LYS A 199 -11.66 26.58 -6.15
CA LYS A 199 -12.58 27.24 -7.11
C LYS A 199 -13.78 27.90 -6.41
N LEU A 200 -14.29 27.27 -5.35
CA LEU A 200 -15.46 27.74 -4.62
C LEU A 200 -15.14 28.88 -3.66
N PHE A 201 -14.10 28.71 -2.86
CA PHE A 201 -13.80 29.59 -1.72
C PHE A 201 -12.50 30.37 -1.86
N LEU A 202 -11.79 30.24 -2.99
CA LEU A 202 -10.58 30.99 -3.32
C LEU A 202 -9.48 30.90 -2.24
N LEU A 203 -9.40 29.75 -1.54
CA LEU A 203 -8.47 29.55 -0.44
C LEU A 203 -7.02 29.32 -0.94
N ARG A 204 -6.05 29.87 -0.22
CA ARG A 204 -4.64 29.61 -0.51
C ARG A 204 -4.26 28.16 -0.16
N SER A 205 -3.35 27.59 -0.96
CA SER A 205 -2.70 26.31 -0.69
C SER A 205 -1.18 26.41 -0.56
N CYS A 206 -0.62 27.60 -0.81
CA CYS A 206 0.81 27.86 -0.76
C CYS A 206 1.38 27.75 0.68
N THR A 207 2.68 27.47 0.77
CA THR A 207 3.41 27.45 2.06
C THR A 207 3.55 28.86 2.63
N ASP A 208 3.70 28.98 3.95
CA ASP A 208 3.82 30.28 4.61
C ASP A 208 5.09 31.03 4.15
N ASN A 209 6.17 30.31 3.88
CA ASN A 209 7.38 30.90 3.31
C ASN A 209 7.14 31.46 1.89
N PHE A 210 6.37 30.75 1.05
CA PHE A 210 6.00 31.24 -0.28
C PHE A 210 5.04 32.46 -0.17
N PHE A 211 4.14 32.46 0.80
CA PHE A 211 3.22 33.54 1.08
C PHE A 211 3.97 34.82 1.48
N ALA A 212 4.91 34.73 2.43
CA ALA A 212 5.63 35.88 2.98
C ALA A 212 6.58 36.58 1.99
N ASN A 213 7.01 35.86 0.93
CA ASN A 213 7.99 36.39 -0.02
C ASN A 213 7.36 36.79 -1.37
N ARG A 214 6.06 37.11 -1.39
CA ARG A 214 5.38 37.51 -2.62
C ARG A 214 5.24 39.03 -2.74
N SER A 215 5.59 39.56 -3.91
CA SER A 215 5.37 40.96 -4.29
C SER A 215 4.30 41.17 -5.38
N ARG A 216 3.84 40.06 -5.99
CA ARG A 216 2.78 40.05 -7.02
C ARG A 216 1.90 38.82 -6.92
N PRO A 217 0.62 38.88 -7.37
CA PRO A 217 -0.27 37.72 -7.39
C PRO A 217 0.33 36.56 -8.18
N CYS A 218 0.12 35.32 -7.70
CA CYS A 218 0.57 34.13 -8.40
C CYS A 218 -0.47 33.64 -9.43
N LEU A 219 -0.12 32.60 -10.19
CA LEU A 219 -1.00 31.99 -11.18
C LEU A 219 -2.37 31.57 -10.60
N LEU A 220 -2.43 31.08 -9.35
CA LEU A 220 -3.71 30.69 -8.73
C LEU A 220 -4.70 31.84 -8.62
N TYR A 221 -4.24 33.08 -8.41
CA TYR A 221 -5.09 34.26 -8.46
C TYR A 221 -5.58 34.54 -9.89
N GLN A 222 -4.68 34.49 -10.87
CA GLN A 222 -5.03 34.75 -12.27
C GLN A 222 -6.09 33.78 -12.80
N ILE A 223 -5.98 32.48 -12.40
CA ILE A 223 -6.97 31.44 -12.77
C ILE A 223 -8.15 31.34 -11.78
N LYS A 224 -8.37 32.36 -10.95
CA LYS A 224 -9.49 32.46 -10.00
C LYS A 224 -9.61 31.25 -9.05
N ARG A 225 -8.47 30.85 -8.46
CA ARG A 225 -8.41 29.77 -7.45
C ARG A 225 -7.85 30.21 -6.11
N CYS A 226 -7.47 31.47 -5.97
CA CYS A 226 -6.97 32.05 -4.73
C CYS A 226 -7.34 33.56 -4.73
N SER A 227 -7.71 34.08 -3.58
CA SER A 227 -8.01 35.50 -3.38
C SER A 227 -6.77 36.40 -3.25
N ALA A 228 -5.54 35.84 -3.34
CA ALA A 228 -4.26 36.51 -3.21
C ALA A 228 -4.07 37.36 -1.93
N PRO A 229 -4.29 36.79 -0.74
CA PRO A 229 -4.07 37.52 0.52
C PRO A 229 -2.59 37.86 0.77
N CYS A 230 -1.66 37.21 0.05
CA CYS A 230 -0.22 37.49 0.15
C CYS A 230 0.23 38.84 -0.43
N VAL A 231 -0.65 39.53 -1.14
CA VAL A 231 -0.42 40.83 -1.77
C VAL A 231 -1.62 41.76 -1.52
N ASP A 232 -2.28 41.61 -0.40
CA ASP A 232 -3.35 42.46 0.15
C ASP A 232 -4.55 42.67 -0.78
N ARG A 233 -4.86 41.67 -1.65
CA ARG A 233 -6.07 41.70 -2.50
C ARG A 233 -7.36 41.39 -1.75
N ILE A 234 -7.25 40.85 -0.56
CA ILE A 234 -8.32 40.62 0.40
C ILE A 234 -7.76 40.83 1.81
N ASP A 235 -8.54 41.44 2.66
CA ASP A 235 -8.21 41.64 4.06
C ASP A 235 -8.44 40.36 4.90
N THR A 236 -8.03 40.39 6.16
CA THR A 236 -8.17 39.27 7.08
C THR A 236 -9.62 38.90 7.35
N ALA A 237 -10.52 39.90 7.43
CA ALA A 237 -11.94 39.67 7.72
C ALA A 237 -12.61 38.98 6.52
N GLY A 238 -12.46 39.51 5.32
CA GLY A 238 -13.03 38.91 4.12
C GLY A 238 -12.48 37.50 3.84
N TYR A 239 -11.16 37.27 4.12
CA TYR A 239 -10.61 35.93 4.00
C TYR A 239 -11.16 34.96 5.04
N ALA A 240 -11.40 35.41 6.27
CA ALA A 240 -12.03 34.61 7.33
C ALA A 240 -13.46 34.16 6.95
N GLU A 241 -14.23 34.99 6.25
CA GLU A 241 -15.54 34.58 5.71
C GLU A 241 -15.41 33.45 4.68
N LEU A 242 -14.44 33.52 3.75
CA LEU A 242 -14.21 32.46 2.79
C LEU A 242 -13.82 31.14 3.47
N VAL A 243 -13.03 31.22 4.55
CA VAL A 243 -12.65 30.08 5.38
C VAL A 243 -13.87 29.49 6.08
N GLN A 244 -14.74 30.33 6.65
CA GLN A 244 -15.96 29.89 7.33
C GLN A 244 -16.92 29.19 6.34
N ASP A 245 -17.13 29.77 5.16
CA ASP A 245 -17.94 29.16 4.10
C ASP A 245 -17.40 27.77 3.69
N ALA A 246 -16.08 27.63 3.57
CA ALA A 246 -15.45 26.36 3.30
C ALA A 246 -15.60 25.34 4.44
N GLN A 247 -15.54 25.79 5.69
CA GLN A 247 -15.79 24.96 6.87
C GLN A 247 -17.24 24.50 6.93
N ASP A 248 -18.19 25.37 6.65
CA ASP A 248 -19.62 25.05 6.61
C ASP A 248 -19.94 24.06 5.49
N PHE A 249 -19.34 24.24 4.31
CA PHE A 249 -19.44 23.29 3.21
C PHE A 249 -18.89 21.91 3.58
N LEU A 250 -17.67 21.84 4.13
CA LEU A 250 -17.04 20.59 4.56
C LEU A 250 -17.76 19.95 5.76
N GLY A 251 -18.46 20.76 6.57
CA GLY A 251 -19.33 20.33 7.66
C GLY A 251 -20.74 19.90 7.24
N GLY A 252 -21.05 19.89 5.92
CA GLY A 252 -22.32 19.43 5.39
C GLY A 252 -23.42 20.49 5.27
N LYS A 253 -23.13 21.75 5.56
CA LYS A 253 -24.08 22.86 5.41
C LYS A 253 -24.08 23.44 3.98
N SER A 254 -24.02 22.58 2.99
CA SER A 254 -23.86 22.99 1.58
C SER A 254 -25.04 23.81 1.06
N THR A 255 -26.27 23.52 1.51
CA THR A 255 -27.49 24.29 1.16
C THR A 255 -27.42 25.72 1.67
N ALA A 256 -26.95 25.91 2.91
CA ALA A 256 -26.81 27.25 3.47
C ALA A 256 -25.76 28.09 2.71
N VAL A 257 -24.64 27.47 2.34
CA VAL A 257 -23.60 28.11 1.50
C VAL A 257 -24.16 28.46 0.12
N GLN A 258 -24.96 27.57 -0.46
CA GLN A 258 -25.61 27.80 -1.76
C GLN A 258 -26.57 28.98 -1.71
N GLN A 259 -27.41 29.05 -0.69
CA GLN A 259 -28.35 30.17 -0.46
C GLN A 259 -27.61 31.51 -0.27
N LYS A 260 -26.53 31.50 0.55
CA LYS A 260 -25.69 32.70 0.76
C LYS A 260 -25.08 33.19 -0.56
N LEU A 261 -24.51 32.29 -1.35
CA LEU A 261 -23.94 32.63 -2.67
C LEU A 261 -25.03 33.10 -3.65
N GLY A 262 -26.23 32.51 -3.62
CA GLY A 262 -27.35 32.91 -4.45
C GLY A 262 -27.76 34.34 -4.14
N ALA A 263 -27.98 34.67 -2.89
CA ALA A 263 -28.33 36.04 -2.44
C ALA A 263 -27.23 37.05 -2.81
N ALA A 264 -25.96 36.69 -2.62
CA ALA A 264 -24.83 37.56 -3.02
C ALA A 264 -24.76 37.79 -4.55
N MET A 265 -25.12 36.78 -5.36
CA MET A 265 -25.18 36.90 -6.82
C MET A 265 -26.31 37.88 -7.23
N GLU A 266 -27.50 37.76 -6.62
CA GLU A 266 -28.63 38.64 -6.88
C GLU A 266 -28.30 40.08 -6.49
N ALA A 267 -27.74 40.31 -5.30
CA ALA A 267 -27.31 41.63 -4.86
C ALA A 267 -26.28 42.29 -5.79
N ALA A 268 -25.30 41.51 -6.29
CA ALA A 268 -24.32 42.00 -7.27
C ALA A 268 -24.98 42.34 -8.62
N ALA A 269 -25.98 41.58 -9.04
CA ALA A 269 -26.74 41.85 -10.27
C ALA A 269 -27.62 43.12 -10.13
N GLU A 270 -28.27 43.32 -8.98
CA GLU A 270 -29.03 44.52 -8.68
C GLU A 270 -28.13 45.77 -8.64
N ALA A 271 -26.89 45.63 -8.13
CA ALA A 271 -25.89 46.68 -8.13
C ALA A 271 -25.24 46.91 -9.52
N LEU A 272 -25.69 46.20 -10.57
CA LEU A 272 -25.15 46.21 -11.92
C LEU A 272 -23.66 45.78 -12.03
N ASP A 273 -23.14 45.13 -10.98
CA ASP A 273 -21.80 44.49 -11.00
C ASP A 273 -21.90 43.09 -11.62
N PHE A 274 -22.02 43.07 -12.93
CA PHE A 274 -22.17 41.84 -13.70
C PHE A 274 -20.93 40.93 -13.68
N GLU A 275 -19.72 41.49 -13.47
CA GLU A 275 -18.51 40.71 -13.33
C GLU A 275 -18.50 39.90 -12.03
N GLN A 276 -18.86 40.57 -10.93
CA GLN A 276 -19.00 39.91 -9.63
C GLN A 276 -20.14 38.87 -9.64
N ALA A 277 -21.31 39.23 -10.21
CA ALA A 277 -22.42 38.29 -10.37
C ALA A 277 -22.04 37.05 -11.18
N ALA A 278 -21.29 37.22 -12.27
CA ALA A 278 -20.80 36.12 -13.10
C ALA A 278 -19.78 35.23 -12.35
N MET A 279 -18.89 35.80 -11.54
CA MET A 279 -17.97 35.03 -10.71
C MET A 279 -18.72 34.18 -9.66
N ILE A 280 -19.73 34.75 -9.00
CA ILE A 280 -20.51 34.02 -8.00
C ILE A 280 -21.36 32.93 -8.67
N ARG A 281 -21.96 33.21 -9.83
CA ARG A 281 -22.66 32.20 -10.65
C ARG A 281 -21.77 31.01 -11.00
N ASP A 282 -20.53 31.25 -11.40
CA ASP A 282 -19.60 30.19 -11.75
C ASP A 282 -19.19 29.35 -10.51
N ARG A 283 -19.11 29.98 -9.34
CA ARG A 283 -18.93 29.30 -8.06
C ARG A 283 -20.15 28.42 -7.73
N LEU A 284 -21.38 28.92 -7.90
CA LEU A 284 -22.62 28.16 -7.72
C LEU A 284 -22.70 26.94 -8.65
N LYS A 285 -22.34 27.11 -9.95
CA LYS A 285 -22.26 26.01 -10.90
C LYS A 285 -21.27 24.94 -10.45
N ALA A 286 -20.08 25.32 -9.96
CA ALA A 286 -19.08 24.41 -9.45
C ALA A 286 -19.59 23.66 -8.18
N LEU A 287 -20.32 24.34 -7.30
CA LEU A 287 -20.96 23.73 -6.12
C LEU A 287 -21.99 22.67 -6.54
N THR A 288 -22.90 23.02 -7.45
CA THR A 288 -23.93 22.10 -7.96
C THR A 288 -23.31 20.89 -8.67
N PHE A 289 -22.23 21.08 -9.44
CA PHE A 289 -21.51 19.99 -10.08
C PHE A 289 -20.89 19.01 -9.08
N ILE A 290 -20.32 19.51 -7.96
CA ILE A 290 -19.76 18.66 -6.91
C ILE A 290 -20.87 17.86 -6.23
N GLN A 291 -22.00 18.49 -5.94
CA GLN A 291 -23.17 17.83 -5.33
C GLN A 291 -23.77 16.77 -6.27
N GLY A 292 -23.90 17.07 -7.56
CA GLY A 292 -24.49 16.17 -8.56
C GLY A 292 -23.56 14.99 -8.93
N SER A 293 -22.24 15.15 -8.82
CA SER A 293 -21.28 14.07 -9.10
C SER A 293 -21.19 13.03 -7.97
N GLN A 294 -21.76 13.32 -6.82
CA GLN A 294 -21.86 12.40 -5.68
C GLN A 294 -23.21 11.67 -5.74
N ALA A 295 -23.25 10.56 -6.50
CA ALA A 295 -24.45 9.77 -6.76
C ALA A 295 -25.15 9.19 -5.50
N ILE A 296 -24.64 9.43 -4.31
CA ILE A 296 -25.16 8.97 -3.03
C ILE A 296 -25.16 10.14 -2.05
N ASN A 297 -26.18 10.98 -2.12
CA ASN A 297 -26.46 11.94 -1.06
C ASN A 297 -27.42 11.27 -0.07
N ALA A 298 -26.93 10.95 1.11
CA ALA A 298 -27.74 10.45 2.22
C ALA A 298 -28.29 11.64 3.01
N GLU A 299 -29.32 12.30 2.48
CA GLU A 299 -29.97 13.44 3.16
C GLU A 299 -30.42 13.01 4.56
N GLY A 300 -29.99 13.74 5.58
CA GLY A 300 -30.35 13.48 6.97
C GLY A 300 -29.47 12.46 7.72
N LEU A 301 -28.47 11.84 7.09
CA LEU A 301 -27.61 10.87 7.78
C LEU A 301 -26.51 11.53 8.63
N GLY A 302 -26.11 12.78 8.34
CA GLY A 302 -24.98 13.45 9.00
C GLY A 302 -23.66 12.73 8.72
N ASP A 303 -22.85 12.52 9.79
CA ASP A 303 -21.59 11.77 9.72
C ASP A 303 -21.84 10.30 10.03
N ALA A 304 -21.52 9.41 9.08
CA ALA A 304 -21.66 7.98 9.23
C ALA A 304 -20.57 7.22 8.45
N ASP A 305 -20.17 6.06 8.95
CA ASP A 305 -19.42 5.07 8.21
C ASP A 305 -20.31 3.85 7.95
N ILE A 306 -20.16 3.24 6.78
CA ILE A 306 -20.99 2.12 6.36
C ILE A 306 -20.06 0.97 6.00
N PHE A 307 -20.24 -0.18 6.63
CA PHE A 307 -19.48 -1.39 6.36
C PHE A 307 -20.39 -2.52 5.91
N ALA A 308 -19.98 -3.19 4.84
CA ALA A 308 -20.64 -4.42 4.38
C ALA A 308 -19.58 -5.45 4.02
N LEU A 309 -19.81 -6.71 4.42
CA LEU A 309 -18.90 -7.83 4.24
C LEU A 309 -19.46 -8.80 3.20
N ALA A 310 -18.64 -9.19 2.24
CA ALA A 310 -18.88 -10.30 1.32
C ALA A 310 -17.86 -11.41 1.59
N GLU A 311 -18.33 -12.66 1.47
CA GLU A 311 -17.51 -13.86 1.60
C GLU A 311 -17.70 -14.75 0.36
N LYS A 312 -16.59 -15.30 -0.15
CA LYS A 312 -16.61 -16.28 -1.25
C LYS A 312 -15.32 -17.10 -1.25
N GLY A 313 -15.45 -18.41 -1.25
CA GLY A 313 -14.30 -19.33 -1.31
C GLY A 313 -13.26 -19.12 -0.20
N GLY A 314 -13.68 -18.85 1.04
CA GLY A 314 -12.80 -18.58 2.18
C GLY A 314 -12.12 -17.21 2.17
N SER A 315 -12.32 -16.42 1.12
CA SER A 315 -11.84 -15.03 1.03
C SER A 315 -12.94 -14.06 1.40
N MET A 316 -12.56 -12.96 2.06
CA MET A 316 -13.51 -11.94 2.51
C MET A 316 -13.13 -10.55 2.00
N CYS A 317 -14.15 -9.74 1.73
CA CYS A 317 -14.02 -8.33 1.38
C CYS A 317 -14.95 -7.49 2.26
N ILE A 318 -14.43 -6.45 2.88
CA ILE A 318 -15.23 -5.45 3.59
C ILE A 318 -15.19 -4.15 2.79
N GLN A 319 -16.37 -3.72 2.38
CA GLN A 319 -16.56 -2.44 1.70
C GLN A 319 -16.91 -1.37 2.72
N ALA A 320 -16.14 -0.28 2.74
CA ALA A 320 -16.40 0.89 3.56
C ALA A 320 -16.87 2.07 2.71
N PHE A 321 -17.92 2.79 3.13
CA PHE A 321 -18.31 4.10 2.62
C PHE A 321 -18.18 5.13 3.74
N PHE A 322 -17.68 6.32 3.38
CA PHE A 322 -17.48 7.43 4.32
C PHE A 322 -18.45 8.56 4.01
N ILE A 323 -19.46 8.71 4.86
CA ILE A 323 -20.44 9.79 4.77
C ILE A 323 -20.05 10.87 5.77
N ARG A 324 -19.91 12.13 5.31
CA ARG A 324 -19.61 13.27 6.15
C ARG A 324 -20.51 14.44 5.72
N GLY A 325 -21.26 14.99 6.68
CA GLY A 325 -22.27 16.01 6.39
C GLY A 325 -23.32 15.56 5.39
N GLY A 326 -23.71 14.28 5.38
CA GLY A 326 -24.63 13.70 4.40
C GLY A 326 -24.04 13.44 3.01
N GLN A 327 -22.78 13.80 2.78
CA GLN A 327 -22.09 13.62 1.49
C GLN A 327 -21.18 12.39 1.52
N ASN A 328 -21.13 11.64 0.42
CA ASN A 328 -20.24 10.50 0.27
C ASN A 328 -18.81 10.96 -0.11
N TRP A 329 -17.86 10.84 0.82
CA TRP A 329 -16.46 11.20 0.61
C TRP A 329 -15.61 10.06 0.00
N GLY A 330 -16.28 9.03 -0.48
CA GLY A 330 -15.68 7.92 -1.18
C GLY A 330 -15.89 6.59 -0.47
N HIS A 331 -15.40 5.56 -1.12
CA HIS A 331 -15.50 4.18 -0.65
C HIS A 331 -14.18 3.44 -0.86
N ARG A 332 -13.97 2.40 -0.07
CA ARG A 332 -12.75 1.57 -0.15
C ARG A 332 -13.08 0.13 0.19
N SER A 333 -12.48 -0.78 -0.55
CA SER A 333 -12.53 -2.22 -0.29
C SER A 333 -11.32 -2.65 0.51
N PHE A 334 -11.54 -3.47 1.52
CA PHE A 334 -10.52 -4.07 2.37
C PHE A 334 -10.60 -5.58 2.27
N PHE A 335 -9.47 -6.25 2.30
CA PHE A 335 -9.37 -7.69 2.22
C PHE A 335 -8.63 -8.22 3.43
N PRO A 336 -9.35 -8.53 4.53
CA PRO A 336 -8.75 -9.13 5.72
C PRO A 336 -8.08 -10.46 5.37
N VAL A 337 -7.00 -10.79 6.07
CA VAL A 337 -6.30 -12.06 5.93
C VAL A 337 -6.40 -12.87 7.21
N HIS A 338 -6.09 -14.17 7.13
CA HIS A 338 -6.22 -15.14 8.22
C HIS A 338 -7.68 -15.30 8.70
N THR A 339 -8.61 -15.24 7.75
CA THR A 339 -10.06 -15.32 8.01
C THR A 339 -10.61 -16.75 7.98
N ASN A 340 -9.79 -17.75 7.62
CA ASN A 340 -10.21 -19.14 7.57
C ASN A 340 -10.67 -19.61 8.95
N ASP A 341 -11.83 -20.28 9.01
CA ASP A 341 -12.47 -20.76 10.23
C ASP A 341 -12.81 -19.66 11.26
N VAL A 342 -13.02 -18.42 10.81
CA VAL A 342 -13.46 -17.28 11.64
C VAL A 342 -14.84 -16.83 11.20
N ALA A 343 -15.75 -16.65 12.16
CA ALA A 343 -17.10 -16.15 11.87
C ALA A 343 -17.06 -14.73 11.27
N THR A 344 -17.96 -14.46 10.35
CA THR A 344 -18.00 -13.15 9.64
C THR A 344 -18.21 -11.98 10.59
N GLU A 345 -18.94 -12.18 11.69
CA GLU A 345 -19.19 -11.23 12.78
C GLU A 345 -17.91 -10.88 13.53
N GLU A 346 -17.07 -11.89 13.81
CA GLU A 346 -15.75 -11.71 14.44
C GLU A 346 -14.77 -11.01 13.50
N VAL A 347 -14.83 -11.32 12.20
CA VAL A 347 -14.00 -10.64 11.18
C VAL A 347 -14.38 -9.17 11.08
N LEU A 348 -15.68 -8.86 11.08
CA LEU A 348 -16.16 -7.48 11.05
C LEU A 348 -15.75 -6.70 12.31
N GLU A 349 -15.86 -7.32 13.49
CA GLU A 349 -15.40 -6.75 14.75
C GLU A 349 -13.90 -6.45 14.74
N SER A 350 -13.08 -7.45 14.39
CA SER A 350 -11.62 -7.32 14.30
C SER A 350 -11.20 -6.23 13.31
N PHE A 351 -11.90 -6.14 12.17
CA PHE A 351 -11.70 -5.08 11.19
C PHE A 351 -12.01 -3.70 11.78
N MET A 352 -13.18 -3.53 12.40
CA MET A 352 -13.61 -2.25 12.96
C MET A 352 -12.66 -1.78 14.06
N ALA A 353 -12.21 -2.68 14.94
CA ALA A 353 -11.26 -2.36 16.01
C ALA A 353 -9.94 -1.82 15.43
N GLN A 354 -9.36 -2.52 14.44
CA GLN A 354 -8.12 -2.11 13.78
C GLN A 354 -8.29 -0.84 12.93
N PHE A 355 -9.44 -0.69 12.25
CA PHE A 355 -9.75 0.47 11.42
C PHE A 355 -9.85 1.75 12.25
N TYR A 356 -10.63 1.71 13.34
CA TYR A 356 -10.84 2.86 14.20
C TYR A 356 -9.65 3.16 15.13
N GLU A 357 -8.65 2.34 15.17
CA GLU A 357 -7.39 2.67 15.86
C GLU A 357 -6.70 3.90 15.23
N GLU A 358 -6.79 4.07 13.91
CA GLU A 358 -6.20 5.22 13.20
C GLU A 358 -7.20 6.32 12.88
N VAL A 359 -8.46 5.95 12.67
CA VAL A 359 -9.52 6.83 12.18
C VAL A 359 -10.45 7.16 13.35
N PRO A 360 -10.78 8.43 13.61
CA PRO A 360 -11.80 8.76 14.60
C PRO A 360 -13.16 8.21 14.16
N PRO A 361 -13.90 7.53 15.03
CA PRO A 361 -15.21 7.02 14.70
C PRO A 361 -16.22 8.19 14.52
N PRO A 362 -17.21 8.06 13.61
CA PRO A 362 -18.35 8.93 13.56
C PRO A 362 -19.36 8.56 14.66
N LYS A 363 -20.38 9.40 14.86
CA LYS A 363 -21.46 9.11 15.82
C LYS A 363 -22.36 7.93 15.41
N LEU A 364 -22.37 7.60 14.12
CA LEU A 364 -23.17 6.52 13.55
C LEU A 364 -22.32 5.61 12.67
N ILE A 365 -22.44 4.31 12.90
CA ILE A 365 -21.84 3.27 12.08
C ILE A 365 -22.95 2.35 11.63
N LEU A 366 -23.07 2.13 10.33
CA LEU A 366 -24.04 1.21 9.74
C LEU A 366 -23.31 -0.05 9.28
N THR A 367 -23.84 -1.21 9.63
CA THR A 367 -23.26 -2.50 9.24
C THR A 367 -24.32 -3.38 8.59
N ASP A 368 -23.90 -4.31 7.74
CA ASP A 368 -24.80 -5.28 7.09
C ASP A 368 -25.16 -6.44 8.02
N ARG A 369 -24.37 -6.65 9.06
CA ARG A 369 -24.55 -7.63 10.13
C ARG A 369 -24.03 -7.08 11.45
N GLU A 370 -24.49 -7.67 12.55
CA GLU A 370 -24.05 -7.27 13.88
C GLU A 370 -22.63 -7.79 14.14
N PRO A 371 -21.65 -6.95 14.55
CA PRO A 371 -20.35 -7.42 15.02
C PRO A 371 -20.50 -8.35 16.23
N ALA A 372 -19.56 -9.26 16.47
CA ALA A 372 -19.65 -10.28 17.51
C ALA A 372 -19.89 -9.71 18.92
N GLU A 373 -19.19 -8.63 19.27
CA GLU A 373 -19.37 -7.93 20.55
C GLU A 373 -19.79 -6.47 20.30
N CYS A 374 -20.95 -6.28 19.66
CA CYS A 374 -21.44 -4.97 19.17
C CYS A 374 -21.54 -3.93 20.28
N GLU A 375 -22.07 -4.28 21.44
CA GLU A 375 -22.23 -3.36 22.57
C GLU A 375 -20.88 -2.90 23.13
N LEU A 376 -19.93 -3.83 23.29
CA LEU A 376 -18.58 -3.53 23.73
C LEU A 376 -17.84 -2.63 22.73
N MET A 377 -17.98 -2.93 21.44
CA MET A 377 -17.41 -2.10 20.38
C MET A 377 -17.99 -0.68 20.42
N ALA A 378 -19.31 -0.54 20.54
CA ALA A 378 -19.94 0.78 20.63
C ALA A 378 -19.48 1.57 21.86
N LEU A 379 -19.28 0.90 23.01
CA LEU A 379 -18.75 1.50 24.23
C LEU A 379 -17.31 1.98 24.02
N ALA A 380 -16.43 1.12 23.54
CA ALA A 380 -15.02 1.44 23.30
C ALA A 380 -14.84 2.60 22.32
N LEU A 381 -15.63 2.63 21.23
CA LEU A 381 -15.61 3.71 20.26
C LEU A 381 -16.20 5.01 20.82
N SER A 382 -17.18 4.93 21.75
CA SER A 382 -17.74 6.09 22.43
C SER A 382 -16.74 6.74 23.38
N GLU A 383 -15.97 5.96 24.13
CA GLU A 383 -14.87 6.43 24.98
C GLU A 383 -13.81 7.16 24.12
N ARG A 384 -13.46 6.57 22.98
CA ARG A 384 -12.48 7.16 22.04
C ARG A 384 -12.96 8.46 21.39
N LEU A 385 -14.25 8.55 21.06
CA LEU A 385 -14.86 9.76 20.49
C LEU A 385 -15.07 10.86 21.53
N GLY A 386 -15.18 10.52 22.81
CA GLY A 386 -15.67 11.41 23.86
C GLY A 386 -17.16 11.72 23.72
N GLY A 387 -17.95 10.80 23.14
CA GLY A 387 -19.37 10.97 22.88
C GLY A 387 -20.01 9.68 22.37
N LYS A 388 -21.34 9.58 22.41
CA LYS A 388 -22.05 8.34 22.07
C LYS A 388 -21.88 7.94 20.61
N VAL A 389 -21.35 6.75 20.37
CA VAL A 389 -21.30 6.06 19.07
C VAL A 389 -22.40 5.01 19.03
N ARG A 390 -23.11 4.90 17.91
CA ARG A 390 -24.12 3.88 17.67
C ARG A 390 -23.72 3.01 16.49
N ILE A 391 -23.83 1.73 16.65
CA ILE A 391 -23.67 0.73 15.60
C ILE A 391 -25.05 0.18 15.29
N GLU A 392 -25.51 0.29 14.05
CA GLU A 392 -26.86 -0.09 13.67
C GLU A 392 -26.85 -1.00 12.44
N VAL A 393 -27.66 -2.06 12.46
CA VAL A 393 -27.98 -2.88 11.29
C VAL A 393 -29.35 -2.44 10.76
N PRO A 394 -29.40 -1.61 9.70
CA PRO A 394 -30.67 -1.05 9.23
C PRO A 394 -31.51 -2.08 8.51
N ARG A 395 -32.79 -2.17 8.86
CA ARG A 395 -33.73 -3.13 8.26
C ARG A 395 -34.66 -2.50 7.22
N ARG A 396 -34.85 -1.17 7.22
CA ARG A 396 -35.80 -0.44 6.36
C ARG A 396 -35.26 0.94 5.98
N GLY A 397 -35.80 1.49 4.89
CA GLY A 397 -35.55 2.87 4.47
C GLY A 397 -34.24 3.07 3.71
N GLU A 398 -33.80 4.31 3.65
CA GLU A 398 -32.64 4.76 2.87
C GLU A 398 -31.31 4.14 3.36
N ARG A 399 -31.16 4.00 4.67
CA ARG A 399 -29.98 3.35 5.28
C ARG A 399 -29.77 1.92 4.77
N THR A 400 -30.87 1.17 4.56
CA THR A 400 -30.80 -0.19 3.99
C THR A 400 -30.37 -0.16 2.53
N ARG A 401 -30.74 0.87 1.75
CA ARG A 401 -30.28 1.01 0.35
C ARG A 401 -28.76 1.21 0.31
N LEU A 402 -28.21 2.01 1.20
CA LEU A 402 -26.78 2.24 1.32
C LEU A 402 -26.00 0.97 1.68
N ILE A 403 -26.52 0.20 2.64
CA ILE A 403 -25.96 -1.13 2.99
C ILE A 403 -25.98 -2.08 1.79
N LYS A 404 -27.12 -2.19 1.09
CA LYS A 404 -27.23 -3.06 -0.11
C LYS A 404 -26.28 -2.65 -1.21
N GLN A 405 -26.01 -1.34 -1.35
CA GLN A 405 -25.03 -0.86 -2.30
C GLN A 405 -23.60 -1.22 -1.86
N ALA A 406 -23.27 -1.05 -0.59
CA ALA A 406 -21.99 -1.46 -0.04
C ALA A 406 -21.77 -2.98 -0.19
N GLN A 407 -22.81 -3.80 0.04
CA GLN A 407 -22.76 -5.25 -0.18
C GLN A 407 -22.46 -5.60 -1.63
N ARG A 408 -23.17 -4.97 -2.59
CA ARG A 408 -22.89 -5.19 -4.03
C ARG A 408 -21.46 -4.85 -4.38
N ASN A 409 -20.98 -3.71 -3.91
CA ASN A 409 -19.58 -3.29 -4.14
C ASN A 409 -18.58 -4.25 -3.50
N ALA A 410 -18.89 -4.80 -2.31
CA ALA A 410 -18.05 -5.82 -1.66
C ALA A 410 -17.94 -7.10 -2.50
N VAL A 411 -19.09 -7.60 -3.02
CA VAL A 411 -19.14 -8.78 -3.89
C VAL A 411 -18.34 -8.52 -5.17
N GLU A 412 -18.60 -7.42 -5.88
CA GLU A 412 -17.89 -7.08 -7.12
C GLU A 412 -16.38 -6.90 -6.91
N ALA A 413 -15.96 -6.32 -5.78
CA ALA A 413 -14.55 -6.18 -5.45
C ALA A 413 -13.90 -7.53 -5.16
N LEU A 414 -14.62 -8.42 -4.47
CA LEU A 414 -14.16 -9.77 -4.17
C LEU A 414 -14.05 -10.61 -5.44
N ASP A 415 -15.07 -10.57 -6.31
CA ASP A 415 -15.05 -11.28 -7.59
C ASP A 415 -13.89 -10.84 -8.48
N ARG A 416 -13.64 -9.53 -8.59
CA ARG A 416 -12.48 -9.02 -9.32
C ARG A 416 -11.16 -9.54 -8.74
N ARG A 417 -11.00 -9.50 -7.41
CA ARG A 417 -9.78 -9.99 -6.77
C ARG A 417 -9.56 -11.49 -6.99
N LEU A 418 -10.62 -12.29 -6.86
CA LEU A 418 -10.56 -13.73 -7.12
C LEU A 418 -10.24 -14.04 -8.58
N ALA A 419 -10.84 -13.31 -9.51
CA ALA A 419 -10.54 -13.44 -10.94
C ALA A 419 -9.10 -13.04 -11.27
N GLU A 420 -8.59 -11.93 -10.68
CA GLU A 420 -7.20 -11.52 -10.82
C GLU A 420 -6.25 -12.59 -10.27
N THR A 421 -6.52 -13.14 -9.10
CA THR A 421 -5.71 -14.20 -8.47
C THR A 421 -5.73 -15.48 -9.30
N THR A 422 -6.90 -15.90 -9.81
CA THR A 422 -7.03 -17.10 -10.66
C THR A 422 -6.31 -16.91 -11.99
N THR A 423 -6.41 -15.74 -12.59
CA THR A 423 -5.70 -15.41 -13.83
C THR A 423 -4.19 -15.40 -13.60
N GLN A 424 -3.73 -14.82 -12.48
CA GLN A 424 -2.31 -14.80 -12.14
C GLN A 424 -1.78 -16.21 -11.87
N ALA A 425 -2.51 -17.07 -11.18
CA ALA A 425 -2.13 -18.47 -10.98
C ALA A 425 -1.94 -19.20 -12.31
N LYS A 426 -2.89 -19.07 -13.24
CA LYS A 426 -2.77 -19.67 -14.59
C LYS A 426 -1.56 -19.14 -15.37
N ILE A 427 -1.27 -17.85 -15.27
CA ILE A 427 -0.08 -17.26 -15.90
C ILE A 427 1.21 -17.80 -15.30
N LEU A 428 1.23 -18.03 -13.98
CA LEU A 428 2.40 -18.62 -13.32
C LEU A 428 2.58 -20.09 -13.67
N ASP A 429 1.50 -20.87 -13.76
CA ASP A 429 1.53 -22.27 -14.26
C ASP A 429 2.06 -22.32 -15.69
N GLU A 430 1.59 -21.43 -16.56
CA GLU A 430 2.07 -21.31 -17.93
C GLU A 430 3.55 -20.87 -18.00
N MET A 431 4.01 -20.03 -17.05
CA MET A 431 5.42 -19.67 -16.92
C MET A 431 6.29 -20.89 -16.60
N VAL A 432 5.81 -21.76 -15.69
CA VAL A 432 6.49 -23.03 -15.36
C VAL A 432 6.68 -23.87 -16.61
N GLU A 433 5.64 -24.08 -17.42
CA GLU A 433 5.69 -24.86 -18.64
C GLU A 433 6.59 -24.22 -19.71
N ALA A 434 6.43 -22.92 -19.96
CA ALA A 434 7.13 -22.21 -21.03
C ALA A 434 8.65 -22.14 -20.78
N PHE A 435 9.07 -21.98 -19.54
CA PHE A 435 10.48 -21.83 -19.18
C PHE A 435 11.09 -23.11 -18.60
N GLY A 436 10.29 -24.14 -18.31
CA GLY A 436 10.75 -25.40 -17.74
C GLY A 436 11.21 -25.26 -16.30
N LEU A 437 10.47 -24.52 -15.48
CA LEU A 437 10.76 -24.35 -14.07
C LEU A 437 10.32 -25.58 -13.28
N ASP A 438 10.97 -25.87 -12.14
CA ASP A 438 10.63 -27.00 -11.26
C ASP A 438 9.27 -26.81 -10.54
N GLY A 439 8.75 -25.58 -10.48
CA GLY A 439 7.48 -25.24 -9.87
C GLY A 439 7.17 -23.76 -9.97
N VAL A 440 6.00 -23.38 -9.44
CA VAL A 440 5.59 -21.96 -9.39
C VAL A 440 6.55 -21.17 -8.51
N PRO A 441 7.23 -20.14 -9.04
CA PRO A 441 8.22 -19.41 -8.25
C PRO A 441 7.55 -18.56 -7.16
N ASP A 442 7.98 -18.78 -5.92
CA ASP A 442 7.56 -17.95 -4.78
C ASP A 442 8.26 -16.60 -4.77
N ARG A 443 9.53 -16.56 -5.24
CA ARG A 443 10.33 -15.36 -5.30
C ARG A 443 10.93 -15.16 -6.68
N ILE A 444 10.46 -14.13 -7.37
CA ILE A 444 10.99 -13.69 -8.67
C ILE A 444 11.75 -12.38 -8.42
N GLU A 445 13.04 -12.35 -8.76
CA GLU A 445 13.84 -11.13 -8.72
C GLU A 445 14.08 -10.60 -10.12
N ILE A 446 13.82 -9.32 -10.35
CA ILE A 446 13.97 -8.66 -11.65
C ILE A 446 15.04 -7.59 -11.53
N TYR A 447 16.04 -7.64 -12.41
CA TYR A 447 17.20 -6.77 -12.41
C TYR A 447 17.21 -5.87 -13.64
N ASP A 448 17.40 -4.57 -13.41
CA ASP A 448 17.58 -3.55 -14.44
C ASP A 448 18.82 -2.70 -14.14
N ASN A 449 19.68 -2.56 -15.14
CA ASN A 449 20.82 -1.65 -15.13
C ASN A 449 20.42 -0.35 -15.83
N SER A 450 20.44 0.76 -15.12
CA SER A 450 20.14 2.06 -15.68
C SER A 450 21.33 3.00 -15.53
N HIS A 451 21.84 3.50 -16.67
CA HIS A 451 22.89 4.52 -16.70
C HIS A 451 22.42 5.73 -17.51
N ILE A 452 22.84 6.92 -17.12
CA ILE A 452 22.60 8.14 -17.86
C ILE A 452 23.96 8.77 -18.15
N GLN A 453 24.40 8.69 -19.41
CA GLN A 453 25.58 9.40 -19.94
C GLN A 453 26.79 9.44 -18.98
N GLY A 454 27.23 8.29 -18.49
CA GLY A 454 28.50 8.17 -17.76
C GLY A 454 28.54 8.67 -16.30
N ALA A 455 27.45 9.22 -15.77
CA ALA A 455 27.40 9.67 -14.39
C ALA A 455 26.31 8.96 -13.58
N HIS A 456 26.70 8.38 -12.43
CA HIS A 456 25.78 7.76 -11.46
C HIS A 456 25.10 6.45 -11.93
N ALA A 457 25.88 5.47 -12.35
CA ALA A 457 25.39 4.11 -12.62
C ALA A 457 24.65 3.52 -11.40
N LEU A 458 23.45 2.99 -11.65
CA LEU A 458 22.57 2.43 -10.63
C LEU A 458 21.94 1.15 -11.12
N GLY A 459 22.10 0.07 -10.35
CA GLY A 459 21.33 -1.14 -10.54
C GLY A 459 20.07 -1.14 -9.66
N ALA A 460 18.99 -1.69 -10.19
CA ALA A 460 17.73 -1.86 -9.49
C ALA A 460 17.33 -3.34 -9.44
N MET A 461 16.83 -3.78 -8.30
CA MET A 461 16.22 -5.08 -8.12
C MET A 461 14.83 -4.90 -7.58
N VAL A 462 13.83 -5.44 -8.25
CA VAL A 462 12.47 -5.56 -7.75
C VAL A 462 12.14 -7.01 -7.48
N VAL A 463 11.21 -7.25 -6.57
CA VAL A 463 10.82 -8.60 -6.17
C VAL A 463 9.33 -8.78 -6.35
N ALA A 464 8.95 -9.91 -6.95
CA ALA A 464 7.57 -10.33 -7.13
C ALA A 464 7.39 -11.78 -6.62
N GLY A 465 6.15 -12.21 -6.52
CA GLY A 465 5.76 -13.57 -6.18
C GLY A 465 4.31 -13.83 -6.59
N PRO A 466 3.71 -14.97 -6.20
CA PRO A 466 2.34 -15.32 -6.58
C PRO A 466 1.29 -14.28 -6.22
N GLU A 467 1.51 -13.54 -5.13
CA GLU A 467 0.61 -12.45 -4.69
C GLU A 467 0.91 -11.08 -5.33
N GLY A 468 1.91 -10.99 -6.23
CA GLY A 468 2.34 -9.75 -6.87
C GLY A 468 3.64 -9.18 -6.32
N PHE A 469 3.82 -7.86 -6.46
CA PHE A 469 5.08 -7.19 -6.11
C PHE A 469 5.31 -7.04 -4.61
N ARG A 470 6.50 -7.47 -4.12
CA ARG A 470 6.96 -7.36 -2.73
C ARG A 470 7.84 -6.12 -2.55
N LYS A 471 7.24 -4.93 -2.45
CA LYS A 471 7.96 -3.63 -2.47
C LYS A 471 8.94 -3.41 -1.31
N ASN A 472 8.76 -4.06 -0.18
CA ASN A 472 9.69 -4.06 0.96
C ASN A 472 11.03 -4.77 0.65
N ALA A 473 11.01 -5.70 -0.31
CA ALA A 473 12.18 -6.44 -0.75
C ALA A 473 12.97 -5.75 -1.88
N TYR A 474 12.49 -4.62 -2.42
CA TYR A 474 13.19 -3.88 -3.48
C TYR A 474 14.54 -3.34 -2.99
N ARG A 475 15.56 -3.40 -3.85
CA ARG A 475 16.91 -2.93 -3.54
C ARG A 475 17.46 -2.04 -4.65
N LYS A 476 18.36 -1.14 -4.27
CA LYS A 476 19.13 -0.27 -5.16
C LYS A 476 20.61 -0.52 -4.93
N PHE A 477 21.34 -0.68 -6.02
CA PHE A 477 22.77 -0.91 -6.00
C PHE A 477 23.46 0.31 -6.62
N ASN A 478 24.06 1.16 -5.77
CA ASN A 478 24.96 2.20 -6.26
C ASN A 478 26.28 1.54 -6.62
N MET A 479 26.75 1.69 -7.87
CA MET A 479 28.03 1.16 -8.29
C MET A 479 29.15 1.88 -7.55
N LYS A 480 30.10 1.12 -7.04
CA LYS A 480 31.20 1.65 -6.24
C LYS A 480 32.34 2.15 -7.11
N ASN A 481 32.57 1.49 -8.25
CA ASN A 481 33.62 1.84 -9.18
C ASN A 481 33.07 2.75 -10.30
N PRO A 482 33.53 4.00 -10.44
CA PRO A 482 33.10 4.88 -11.54
C PRO A 482 33.48 4.38 -12.93
N GLU A 483 34.55 3.57 -13.04
CA GLU A 483 35.06 3.06 -14.32
C GLU A 483 34.10 2.06 -14.99
N ILE A 484 33.30 1.34 -14.18
CA ILE A 484 32.33 0.37 -14.69
C ILE A 484 30.96 1.00 -15.05
N SER A 485 30.80 2.31 -14.89
CA SER A 485 29.50 2.97 -15.08
C SER A 485 28.94 2.91 -16.51
N ASN A 486 29.77 2.55 -17.49
CA ASN A 486 29.39 2.32 -18.89
C ASN A 486 29.50 0.85 -19.32
N ASP A 487 29.84 -0.05 -18.41
CA ASP A 487 29.94 -1.49 -18.66
C ASP A 487 28.78 -2.23 -17.95
N ASP A 488 27.72 -2.50 -18.71
CA ASP A 488 26.53 -3.20 -18.21
C ASP A 488 26.84 -4.59 -17.66
N PHE A 489 27.88 -5.26 -18.20
CA PHE A 489 28.32 -6.59 -17.75
C PHE A 489 29.03 -6.51 -16.40
N ALA A 490 29.90 -5.53 -16.22
CA ALA A 490 30.59 -5.31 -14.96
C ALA A 490 29.61 -4.83 -13.87
N MET A 491 28.65 -3.98 -14.24
CA MET A 491 27.57 -3.57 -13.34
C MET A 491 26.72 -4.76 -12.87
N MET A 492 26.35 -5.65 -13.77
CA MET A 492 25.58 -6.85 -13.44
C MET A 492 26.36 -7.77 -12.49
N ARG A 493 27.65 -7.98 -12.75
CA ARG A 493 28.54 -8.76 -11.86
C ARG A 493 28.60 -8.16 -10.45
N GLU A 494 28.82 -6.83 -10.30
CA GLU A 494 28.86 -6.18 -8.98
C GLU A 494 27.53 -6.32 -8.23
N MET A 495 26.38 -6.22 -8.94
CA MET A 495 25.07 -6.41 -8.34
C MET A 495 24.89 -7.81 -7.79
N PHE A 496 25.22 -8.82 -8.60
CA PHE A 496 25.05 -10.23 -8.24
C PHE A 496 25.98 -10.62 -7.10
N GLU A 497 27.25 -10.25 -7.16
CA GLU A 497 28.19 -10.47 -6.07
C GLU A 497 27.67 -9.92 -4.74
N ARG A 498 27.17 -8.69 -4.74
CA ARG A 498 26.66 -8.05 -3.52
C ARG A 498 25.34 -8.67 -3.04
N ARG A 499 24.45 -9.04 -3.96
CA ARG A 499 23.16 -9.61 -3.63
C ARG A 499 23.28 -11.03 -3.12
N PHE A 500 23.93 -11.90 -3.87
CA PHE A 500 24.06 -13.31 -3.55
C PHE A 500 25.11 -13.57 -2.46
N GLY A 501 26.17 -12.78 -2.41
CA GLY A 501 27.10 -12.81 -1.28
C GLY A 501 26.47 -12.38 0.04
N ARG A 502 25.43 -11.55 0.01
CA ARG A 502 24.60 -11.26 1.17
C ARG A 502 23.67 -12.41 1.51
N ALA A 503 22.97 -12.97 0.54
CA ALA A 503 22.07 -14.10 0.74
C ALA A 503 22.80 -15.30 1.34
N ALA A 504 23.99 -15.64 0.82
CA ALA A 504 24.82 -16.73 1.33
C ALA A 504 25.23 -16.56 2.80
N ARG A 505 25.32 -15.31 3.28
CA ARG A 505 25.64 -15.03 4.70
C ARG A 505 24.42 -14.95 5.60
N GLU A 506 23.32 -14.39 5.11
CA GLU A 506 22.11 -14.14 5.92
C GLU A 506 21.15 -15.35 5.92
N ASP A 507 21.17 -16.16 4.87
CA ASP A 507 20.32 -17.34 4.66
C ASP A 507 21.14 -18.48 4.02
N PRO A 508 22.16 -19.03 4.72
CA PRO A 508 23.05 -20.06 4.18
C PRO A 508 22.32 -21.39 3.89
N ASP A 509 21.30 -21.70 4.71
CA ASP A 509 20.52 -22.95 4.61
C ASP A 509 19.34 -22.82 3.63
N ARG A 510 19.11 -21.62 3.06
CA ARG A 510 18.05 -21.29 2.08
C ARG A 510 16.61 -21.52 2.53
N ASP A 511 16.36 -21.56 3.81
CA ASP A 511 15.03 -21.72 4.40
C ASP A 511 14.39 -20.40 4.86
N GLY A 512 15.15 -19.30 4.84
CA GLY A 512 14.71 -17.95 5.20
C GLY A 512 13.93 -17.21 4.11
N GLY A 513 13.77 -17.79 2.91
CA GLY A 513 13.04 -17.18 1.79
C GLY A 513 13.72 -15.97 1.14
N GLU A 514 15.02 -15.79 1.38
CA GLU A 514 15.81 -14.73 0.73
C GLU A 514 16.35 -15.14 -0.65
N TRP A 515 16.33 -16.42 -1.01
CA TRP A 515 16.79 -16.91 -2.30
C TRP A 515 15.70 -16.81 -3.36
N PRO A 516 16.02 -16.37 -4.60
CA PRO A 516 15.07 -16.36 -5.69
C PRO A 516 14.91 -17.73 -6.33
N ASP A 517 13.68 -18.10 -6.68
CA ASP A 517 13.40 -19.26 -7.53
C ASP A 517 13.60 -18.92 -9.01
N LEU A 518 13.43 -17.65 -9.37
CA LEU A 518 13.59 -17.14 -10.72
C LEU A 518 14.23 -15.75 -10.70
N VAL A 519 15.25 -15.56 -11.52
CA VAL A 519 15.89 -14.28 -11.79
C VAL A 519 15.59 -13.84 -13.22
N LEU A 520 15.06 -12.64 -13.38
CA LEU A 520 14.84 -11.99 -14.66
C LEU A 520 15.84 -10.83 -14.83
N ILE A 521 16.49 -10.76 -15.97
CA ILE A 521 17.49 -9.74 -16.31
C ILE A 521 16.95 -8.93 -17.48
N ASP A 522 16.73 -7.61 -17.31
CA ASP A 522 16.42 -6.70 -18.42
C ASP A 522 17.69 -6.53 -19.27
N GLY A 523 17.89 -7.49 -20.17
CA GLY A 523 19.09 -7.58 -20.99
C GLY A 523 19.16 -8.85 -21.83
N GLY A 524 20.04 -8.81 -22.83
CA GLY A 524 20.24 -9.91 -23.76
C GLY A 524 21.20 -11.00 -23.24
N LYS A 525 21.56 -11.92 -24.13
CA LYS A 525 22.44 -13.08 -23.87
C LYS A 525 23.74 -12.71 -23.14
N GLY A 526 24.34 -11.56 -23.47
CA GLY A 526 25.63 -11.18 -22.86
C GLY A 526 25.48 -10.84 -21.36
N GLN A 527 24.43 -10.14 -20.96
CA GLN A 527 24.18 -9.84 -19.55
C GLN A 527 23.80 -11.10 -18.77
N LEU A 528 22.99 -11.99 -19.38
CA LEU A 528 22.67 -13.29 -18.80
C LEU A 528 23.94 -14.13 -18.58
N SER A 529 24.84 -14.19 -19.58
CA SER A 529 26.12 -14.94 -19.47
C SER A 529 27.04 -14.36 -18.40
N ALA A 530 27.11 -13.02 -18.27
CA ALA A 530 27.91 -12.36 -17.24
C ALA A 530 27.37 -12.64 -15.82
N ALA A 531 26.05 -12.63 -15.66
CA ALA A 531 25.39 -12.97 -14.41
C ALA A 531 25.62 -14.44 -14.03
N ARG A 532 25.48 -15.34 -15.01
CA ARG A 532 25.73 -16.77 -14.83
C ARG A 532 27.17 -17.06 -14.38
N ALA A 533 28.15 -16.51 -15.09
CA ALA A 533 29.56 -16.69 -14.74
C ALA A 533 29.84 -16.22 -13.29
N MET A 534 29.22 -15.12 -12.85
CA MET A 534 29.36 -14.61 -11.48
C MET A 534 28.80 -15.58 -10.45
N LEU A 535 27.63 -16.18 -10.70
CA LEU A 535 27.03 -17.16 -9.78
C LEU A 535 27.87 -18.48 -9.76
N GLU A 536 28.36 -18.93 -10.91
CA GLU A 536 29.25 -20.08 -11.00
C GLU A 536 30.54 -19.84 -10.21
N ASP A 537 31.14 -18.64 -10.30
CA ASP A 537 32.31 -18.23 -9.50
C ASP A 537 32.02 -18.25 -7.99
N MET A 538 30.78 -18.04 -7.58
CA MET A 538 30.33 -18.11 -6.19
C MET A 538 29.88 -19.52 -5.77
N GLY A 539 29.93 -20.52 -6.66
CA GLY A 539 29.45 -21.89 -6.41
C GLY A 539 27.92 -21.99 -6.32
N ILE A 540 27.18 -21.10 -6.99
CA ILE A 540 25.71 -21.07 -7.02
C ILE A 540 25.25 -21.50 -8.42
N GLU A 541 24.75 -22.73 -8.54
CA GLU A 541 24.38 -23.32 -9.84
C GLU A 541 22.88 -23.53 -10.03
N ASP A 542 22.10 -23.43 -8.95
CA ASP A 542 20.70 -23.83 -8.86
C ASP A 542 19.70 -22.67 -8.96
N VAL A 543 20.15 -21.47 -9.30
CA VAL A 543 19.27 -20.32 -9.53
C VAL A 543 18.89 -20.25 -11.01
N CYS A 544 17.61 -20.41 -11.32
CA CYS A 544 17.10 -20.25 -12.68
C CYS A 544 17.16 -18.76 -13.11
N MET A 545 17.74 -18.50 -14.29
CA MET A 545 17.88 -17.14 -14.83
C MET A 545 17.36 -17.04 -16.27
N ILE A 546 16.69 -15.92 -16.58
CA ILE A 546 16.15 -15.61 -17.90
C ILE A 546 16.53 -14.17 -18.27
N GLY A 547 17.13 -14.01 -19.46
CA GLY A 547 17.38 -12.70 -20.05
C GLY A 547 16.19 -12.23 -20.89
N ILE A 548 15.78 -10.99 -20.74
CA ILE A 548 14.68 -10.38 -21.51
C ILE A 548 15.28 -9.38 -22.48
N ALA A 549 15.29 -9.72 -23.78
CA ALA A 549 15.79 -8.86 -24.84
C ALA A 549 14.66 -8.28 -25.67
N LYS A 550 14.85 -7.04 -26.13
CA LYS A 550 13.98 -6.42 -27.13
C LYS A 550 14.16 -7.13 -28.46
N GLY A 551 13.06 -7.52 -29.10
CA GLY A 551 13.10 -8.20 -30.39
C GLY A 551 13.73 -7.37 -31.50
N PRO A 552 14.00 -7.95 -32.68
CA PRO A 552 14.84 -7.39 -33.75
C PRO A 552 14.37 -6.05 -34.32
N HIS A 553 13.14 -5.64 -34.06
CA HIS A 553 12.60 -4.34 -34.48
C HIS A 553 12.57 -3.27 -33.37
N HIS A 554 13.49 -3.35 -32.40
CA HIS A 554 13.63 -2.39 -31.29
C HIS A 554 12.35 -2.15 -30.49
N GLY A 555 11.50 -3.18 -30.34
CA GLY A 555 10.28 -3.11 -29.53
C GLY A 555 9.08 -2.41 -30.21
N ARG A 556 9.18 -1.99 -31.48
CA ARG A 556 8.02 -1.44 -32.21
C ARG A 556 6.91 -2.46 -32.42
N ASP A 557 7.23 -3.74 -32.50
CA ASP A 557 6.28 -4.84 -32.67
C ASP A 557 5.86 -5.50 -31.34
N GLY A 558 6.30 -4.97 -30.20
CA GLY A 558 5.96 -5.50 -28.86
C GLY A 558 6.47 -6.92 -28.59
N ARG A 559 7.33 -7.46 -29.44
CA ARG A 559 7.89 -8.83 -29.30
C ARG A 559 9.17 -8.76 -28.50
N GLU A 560 9.18 -9.47 -27.37
CA GLU A 560 10.36 -9.72 -26.56
C GLU A 560 10.82 -11.14 -26.79
N VAL A 561 12.12 -11.35 -26.66
CA VAL A 561 12.76 -12.66 -26.73
C VAL A 561 13.34 -12.98 -25.36
N PHE A 562 12.94 -14.12 -24.82
CA PHE A 562 13.40 -14.63 -23.53
C PHE A 562 14.52 -15.64 -23.78
N HIS A 563 15.72 -15.33 -23.28
CA HIS A 563 16.90 -16.19 -23.38
C HIS A 563 17.04 -17.01 -22.12
N LEU A 564 17.02 -18.34 -22.26
CA LEU A 564 17.17 -19.28 -21.16
C LEU A 564 18.65 -19.67 -20.99
N MET A 565 19.00 -20.20 -19.81
CA MET A 565 20.38 -20.66 -19.50
C MET A 565 20.85 -21.83 -20.36
N ASP A 566 19.93 -22.67 -20.84
CA ASP A 566 20.21 -23.82 -21.73
C ASP A 566 20.39 -23.41 -23.21
N GLY A 567 20.31 -22.11 -23.51
CA GLY A 567 20.46 -21.55 -24.85
C GLY A 567 19.18 -21.49 -25.66
N ARG A 568 18.06 -22.01 -25.17
CA ARG A 568 16.75 -21.87 -25.81
C ARG A 568 16.31 -20.38 -25.81
N GLU A 569 15.57 -20.03 -26.84
CA GLU A 569 14.91 -18.75 -26.97
C GLU A 569 13.39 -18.98 -27.02
N VAL A 570 12.67 -18.27 -26.17
CA VAL A 570 11.22 -18.32 -26.11
C VAL A 570 10.65 -16.96 -26.51
N SER A 571 9.62 -16.95 -27.32
CA SER A 571 8.86 -15.72 -27.66
C SER A 571 7.39 -16.03 -27.68
N PHE A 572 6.57 -15.03 -27.35
CA PHE A 572 5.13 -15.18 -27.28
C PHE A 572 4.42 -14.28 -28.31
N PRO A 573 3.21 -14.64 -28.73
CA PRO A 573 2.33 -13.75 -29.50
C PRO A 573 2.10 -12.42 -28.78
N ILE A 574 1.87 -11.33 -29.52
CA ILE A 574 1.72 -9.95 -28.97
C ILE A 574 0.63 -9.84 -27.89
N ASN A 575 -0.45 -10.63 -28.00
CA ASN A 575 -1.57 -10.58 -27.07
C ASN A 575 -1.53 -11.69 -26.00
N HIS A 576 -0.37 -12.31 -25.79
CA HIS A 576 -0.24 -13.44 -24.88
C HIS A 576 -0.23 -12.96 -23.40
N PRO A 577 -1.05 -13.54 -22.50
CA PRO A 577 -1.12 -13.09 -21.10
C PRO A 577 0.23 -13.16 -20.36
N LEU A 578 1.00 -14.23 -20.59
CA LEU A 578 2.33 -14.39 -20.00
C LEU A 578 3.31 -13.32 -20.51
N LEU A 579 3.24 -12.93 -21.79
CA LEU A 579 4.05 -11.81 -22.31
C LEU A 579 3.76 -10.51 -21.56
N PHE A 580 2.49 -10.16 -21.39
CA PHE A 580 2.10 -8.96 -20.63
C PHE A 580 2.55 -9.02 -19.17
N TYR A 581 2.48 -10.19 -18.56
CA TYR A 581 2.96 -10.37 -17.20
C TYR A 581 4.47 -10.14 -17.09
N MET A 582 5.26 -10.73 -17.99
CA MET A 582 6.71 -10.54 -18.05
C MET A 582 7.10 -9.08 -18.32
N GLN A 583 6.42 -8.42 -19.26
CA GLN A 583 6.58 -6.99 -19.54
C GLN A 583 6.28 -6.14 -18.30
N ARG A 584 5.20 -6.44 -17.57
CA ARG A 584 4.85 -5.75 -16.32
C ARG A 584 5.95 -5.90 -15.26
N LEU A 585 6.55 -7.07 -15.13
CA LEU A 585 7.66 -7.31 -14.21
C LEU A 585 8.88 -6.46 -14.59
N ARG A 586 9.28 -6.47 -15.86
CA ARG A 586 10.37 -5.64 -16.39
C ARG A 586 10.11 -4.15 -16.23
N ASP A 587 8.95 -3.67 -16.63
CA ASP A 587 8.57 -2.26 -16.56
C ASP A 587 8.58 -1.73 -15.12
N GLU A 588 8.23 -2.55 -14.14
CA GLU A 588 8.33 -2.17 -12.72
C GLU A 588 9.80 -1.99 -12.28
N ALA A 589 10.73 -2.86 -12.73
CA ALA A 589 12.16 -2.70 -12.47
C ALA A 589 12.69 -1.40 -13.09
N HIS A 590 12.37 -1.18 -14.35
CA HIS A 590 12.73 0.06 -15.07
C HIS A 590 12.14 1.30 -14.41
N ARG A 591 10.85 1.28 -14.02
CA ARG A 591 10.21 2.37 -13.29
C ARG A 591 10.91 2.66 -11.95
N PHE A 592 11.32 1.62 -11.23
CA PHE A 592 12.01 1.74 -9.95
C PHE A 592 13.42 2.33 -10.12
N ALA A 593 14.16 1.92 -11.17
CA ALA A 593 15.46 2.46 -11.54
C ALA A 593 15.37 3.97 -11.91
N ILE A 594 14.44 4.34 -12.79
CA ILE A 594 14.22 5.75 -13.19
C ILE A 594 13.82 6.62 -12.00
N GLY A 595 12.95 6.10 -11.10
CA GLY A 595 12.54 6.80 -9.88
C GLY A 595 13.73 7.14 -8.97
N ALA A 596 14.71 6.24 -8.90
CA ALA A 596 15.95 6.44 -8.15
C ALA A 596 16.84 7.53 -8.75
N HIS A 597 16.97 7.55 -10.09
CA HIS A 597 17.71 8.60 -10.80
C HIS A 597 17.08 9.98 -10.60
N ARG A 598 15.75 10.08 -10.67
CA ARG A 598 15.04 11.35 -10.40
C ARG A 598 15.30 11.85 -8.98
N ALA A 599 15.30 10.97 -7.99
CA ALA A 599 15.57 11.32 -6.60
C ALA A 599 17.05 11.75 -6.38
N LYS A 600 18.01 11.08 -7.03
CA LYS A 600 19.44 11.49 -7.04
C LYS A 600 19.63 12.84 -7.73
N ARG A 601 19.00 13.05 -8.88
CA ARG A 601 19.04 14.31 -9.61
C ARG A 601 18.44 15.45 -8.80
N SER A 602 17.31 15.23 -8.12
CA SER A 602 16.71 16.20 -7.20
C SER A 602 17.63 16.56 -6.04
N LYS A 603 18.39 15.57 -5.51
CA LYS A 603 19.44 15.83 -4.50
C LYS A 603 20.66 16.54 -5.08
N ALA A 604 21.11 16.18 -6.30
CA ALA A 604 22.23 16.82 -6.96
C ALA A 604 21.91 18.26 -7.41
N ILE A 605 20.65 18.55 -7.75
CA ILE A 605 20.16 19.92 -8.00
C ILE A 605 20.16 20.75 -6.70
N THR A 606 20.09 20.14 -5.53
CA THR A 606 20.23 20.81 -4.23
C THR A 606 21.71 21.09 -3.87
N VAL A 607 22.66 20.38 -4.46
CA VAL A 607 24.10 20.74 -4.44
C VAL A 607 24.29 21.68 -5.64
N SER A 608 24.21 22.98 -5.40
CA SER A 608 24.36 23.99 -6.46
C SER A 608 25.81 24.41 -6.55
N SER A 609 26.26 24.86 -7.71
CA SER A 609 27.57 25.51 -7.90
C SER A 609 27.84 26.66 -6.91
N LEU A 610 26.81 27.15 -6.23
CA LEU A 610 26.90 28.10 -5.13
C LEU A 610 27.47 27.50 -3.84
N ASP A 611 27.49 26.18 -3.69
CA ASP A 611 28.11 25.51 -2.52
C ASP A 611 29.65 25.51 -2.60
N GLU A 612 30.18 25.71 -3.81
CA GLU A 612 31.62 25.77 -4.06
C GLU A 612 32.18 27.19 -3.88
N VAL A 613 31.28 28.19 -3.77
CA VAL A 613 31.69 29.59 -3.56
C VAL A 613 32.11 29.81 -2.10
N PRO A 614 33.36 30.16 -1.80
CA PRO A 614 33.82 30.41 -0.44
C PRO A 614 32.94 31.45 0.27
N GLY A 615 32.56 31.18 1.53
CA GLY A 615 31.76 32.12 2.34
C GLY A 615 30.24 32.11 2.05
N ILE A 616 29.74 31.29 1.13
CA ILE A 616 28.31 31.12 0.88
C ILE A 616 27.78 29.96 1.71
N GLY A 617 27.29 30.27 2.91
CA GLY A 617 26.57 29.32 3.75
C GLY A 617 25.12 29.11 3.32
N PRO A 618 24.39 28.13 3.91
CA PRO A 618 23.03 27.75 3.52
C PRO A 618 22.03 28.92 3.50
N ALA A 619 22.16 29.88 4.41
CA ALA A 619 21.28 31.05 4.48
C ALA A 619 21.45 31.99 3.28
N ARG A 620 22.72 32.29 2.90
CA ARG A 620 23.04 33.17 1.76
C ARG A 620 22.72 32.49 0.44
N LYS A 621 23.02 31.20 0.30
CA LYS A 621 22.59 30.39 -0.86
C LYS A 621 21.08 30.44 -1.06
N LYS A 622 20.32 30.26 0.04
CA LYS A 622 18.85 30.33 0.00
C LYS A 622 18.38 31.72 -0.45
N ALA A 623 18.98 32.79 0.06
CA ALA A 623 18.64 34.16 -0.32
C ALA A 623 18.89 34.43 -1.80
N LEU A 624 20.05 34.03 -2.32
CA LEU A 624 20.39 34.15 -3.74
C LEU A 624 19.43 33.35 -4.64
N LEU A 625 19.17 32.07 -4.29
CA LEU A 625 18.26 31.23 -5.07
C LEU A 625 16.80 31.72 -5.01
N MET A 626 16.39 32.34 -3.90
CA MET A 626 15.06 32.93 -3.80
C MET A 626 14.92 34.21 -4.63
N HIS A 627 15.98 35.00 -4.75
CA HIS A 627 15.97 36.25 -5.51
C HIS A 627 16.06 35.97 -7.04
N PHE A 628 16.99 35.11 -7.46
CA PHE A 628 17.26 34.81 -8.87
C PHE A 628 16.54 33.60 -9.44
N GLY A 629 16.02 32.73 -8.60
CA GLY A 629 15.27 31.52 -8.98
C GLY A 629 16.14 30.29 -9.24
N THR A 630 17.30 30.42 -9.87
CA THR A 630 18.21 29.32 -10.21
C THR A 630 19.67 29.67 -9.97
N ALA A 631 20.54 28.68 -9.71
CA ALA A 631 21.98 28.89 -9.56
C ALA A 631 22.62 29.44 -10.87
N ARG A 632 22.06 29.06 -12.04
CA ARG A 632 22.50 29.58 -13.31
C ARG A 632 22.20 31.08 -13.43
N ALA A 633 21.02 31.53 -13.03
CA ALA A 633 20.67 32.94 -13.02
C ALA A 633 21.53 33.75 -12.02
N VAL A 634 21.97 33.17 -10.93
CA VAL A 634 22.94 33.77 -9.99
C VAL A 634 24.31 33.91 -10.65
N ARG A 635 24.77 32.89 -11.38
CA ARG A 635 26.04 32.91 -12.10
C ARG A 635 26.06 33.98 -13.20
N ASP A 636 24.96 34.07 -13.96
CA ASP A 636 24.83 34.94 -15.13
C ASP A 636 24.39 36.37 -14.72
N ALA A 637 24.23 36.69 -13.41
CA ALA A 637 23.78 37.97 -12.89
C ALA A 637 24.91 38.99 -12.80
N ALA A 638 24.59 40.27 -13.09
CA ALA A 638 25.52 41.40 -12.91
C ALA A 638 25.77 41.64 -11.40
N LEU A 639 26.93 42.23 -11.09
CA LEU A 639 27.31 42.52 -9.70
C LEU A 639 26.28 43.38 -8.96
N GLU A 640 25.72 44.37 -9.66
CA GLU A 640 24.70 45.26 -9.07
C GLU A 640 23.41 44.53 -8.70
N ASP A 641 23.01 43.50 -9.48
CA ASP A 641 21.83 42.69 -9.19
C ASP A 641 22.10 41.74 -8.04
N LEU A 642 23.30 41.18 -7.93
CA LEU A 642 23.73 40.38 -6.80
C LEU A 642 23.69 41.16 -5.48
N GLN A 643 24.03 42.45 -5.52
CA GLN A 643 23.97 43.33 -4.34
C GLN A 643 22.54 43.66 -3.89
N ARG A 644 21.54 43.53 -4.78
CA ARG A 644 20.11 43.73 -4.46
C ARG A 644 19.46 42.52 -3.77
N ALA A 645 20.14 41.39 -3.74
CA ALA A 645 19.59 40.18 -3.10
C ALA A 645 19.51 40.36 -1.56
N PRO A 646 18.36 40.13 -0.92
CA PRO A 646 18.19 40.29 0.52
C PRO A 646 19.17 39.43 1.32
N GLY A 647 19.89 39.98 2.29
CA GLY A 647 20.86 39.26 3.12
C GLY A 647 22.22 38.97 2.46
N VAL A 648 22.49 39.57 1.29
CA VAL A 648 23.77 39.51 0.59
C VAL A 648 24.46 40.88 0.74
N SER A 649 25.61 40.92 1.41
CA SER A 649 26.39 42.13 1.53
C SER A 649 27.20 42.43 0.24
N LYS A 650 27.63 43.66 0.04
CA LYS A 650 28.46 44.04 -1.13
C LYS A 650 29.70 43.15 -1.28
N ALA A 651 30.36 42.82 -0.18
CA ALA A 651 31.51 41.93 -0.20
C ALA A 651 31.19 40.49 -0.62
N VAL A 652 30.05 39.98 -0.19
CA VAL A 652 29.56 38.64 -0.59
C VAL A 652 29.09 38.63 -2.05
N ALA A 653 28.45 39.69 -2.52
CA ALA A 653 28.05 39.83 -3.94
C ALA A 653 29.29 39.87 -4.84
N GLN A 654 30.33 40.64 -4.46
CA GLN A 654 31.61 40.67 -5.16
C GLN A 654 32.26 39.27 -5.21
N GLN A 655 32.29 38.57 -4.10
CA GLN A 655 32.87 37.22 -4.00
C GLN A 655 32.15 36.18 -4.88
N VAL A 656 30.82 36.25 -4.98
CA VAL A 656 30.02 35.42 -5.88
C VAL A 656 30.33 35.76 -7.34
N TYR A 657 30.39 37.06 -7.64
CA TYR A 657 30.67 37.55 -9.01
C TYR A 657 32.07 37.13 -9.48
N ASP A 658 33.09 37.34 -8.63
CA ASP A 658 34.50 37.01 -8.95
C ASP A 658 34.68 35.48 -9.11
N TYR A 659 33.97 34.67 -8.33
CA TYR A 659 34.04 33.22 -8.46
C TYR A 659 33.51 32.68 -9.78
N PHE A 660 32.51 33.32 -10.36
CA PHE A 660 31.89 32.86 -11.61
C PHE A 660 32.40 33.59 -12.87
N HIS A 661 33.05 34.74 -12.73
CA HIS A 661 33.49 35.58 -13.83
C HIS A 661 35.00 35.92 -13.81
N GLY A 662 35.71 35.53 -12.72
CA GLY A 662 37.18 35.59 -12.63
C GLY A 662 37.76 34.25 -12.98
#